data_4e1d50034634a2e761769a6b4a9f22f7
#
_entry.id   4e1d50034634a2e761769a6b4a9f22f7
#
_cell.length_a   1.000
_cell.length_b   1.000
_cell.length_c   1.000
_cell.angle_alpha   90.00
_cell.angle_beta   90.00
_cell.angle_gamma   90.00
#
_symmetry.space_group_name_H-M   'P 1'
#
loop_
_entity.id
_entity.type
_entity.pdbx_description
1 polymer ?
#
loop_
_entity_poly.entity_id
_entity_poly.type
_entity_poly.pdbx_seq_one_letter_code
_entity_poly.pdbx_strand_id
1 'polypeptide(L)'
;MRILLLVLLAVASCTQMKTVTKIDESQISPITRQKLDAARDLIKASQYRPAITKLSELNDNNLTPVEKSLKYNLKGVTLFNMGEVDKALLNFEVSEKYAPKETQLYSQIQLNMASAHYKLNQFNELKDRLSKIDKRQLTDIEIKKYAQLGLAYGNKVQNHLMIVSSSVYLLDQGKTFSDIHASSLYPPMKESFAKLSQRQKIDLLEDFNDSNNLAIAVLAQIEADERYLAGDKSGAEDVVQWLRGEYGDNEEVQKFAKEFQLRLENSSRISISDIGLVLPLSGEKASFGQKALSGVDTGLKVLGLNENVKIHTKDSIDSPAQAAQAVLELIREEKVSFIIGGLFPESAKAEYLEARKYGVLYISLSQINLPKEEKNHHLIEVQGSIESQVEALLSDEMINKFGPRIGVIFPDNEGGKAYVDEIWRKASQKSLKVTSVASFPKNTHDYRDTAQLFLGLKYPRERSEELKILDDVYSLEKTSIRRVQTLPPVLDFDWVFLATYPHEATQLIPTLGYYDANRIKVIGGPSWVSKSLVKEQKNLGTLYFVGDDPEDLNQEMLAKFREIYGKPAGLIEILGLDAMKLGAEALHASGDVKGRDEFDSKIKSQGKLKGLSTEWEYKDGVWLKHMNAMAITRGEVVKLFKSEANQ
;
A
#
# COMPACT_ATOMS: atom_id res chain seq x y z
N MET A 1 -5.46 11.66 -5.98
CA MET A 1 -5.89 13.05 -6.28
C MET A 1 -5.99 13.96 -5.05
N ARG A 2 -6.44 13.52 -3.86
CA ARG A 2 -6.44 14.34 -2.63
C ARG A 2 -5.06 14.60 -2.02
N ILE A 3 -4.11 13.68 -2.15
CA ILE A 3 -2.73 13.83 -1.67
C ILE A 3 -1.97 14.88 -2.50
N LEU A 4 -2.22 14.97 -3.80
CA LEU A 4 -1.64 16.00 -4.68
C LEU A 4 -2.13 17.42 -4.30
N LEU A 5 -3.35 17.55 -3.80
CA LEU A 5 -3.94 18.83 -3.38
C LEU A 5 -3.34 19.34 -2.05
N LEU A 6 -2.98 18.44 -1.12
CA LEU A 6 -2.39 18.81 0.16
C LEU A 6 -0.92 19.23 0.02
N VAL A 7 -0.17 18.60 -0.89
CA VAL A 7 1.20 19.03 -1.24
C VAL A 7 1.17 20.40 -1.94
N LEU A 8 0.16 20.67 -2.76
CA LEU A 8 -0.04 21.98 -3.39
C LEU A 8 -0.39 23.08 -2.36
N LEU A 9 -1.13 22.77 -1.29
CA LEU A 9 -1.44 23.72 -0.22
C LEU A 9 -0.22 24.01 0.69
N ALA A 10 0.62 23.02 0.96
CA ALA A 10 1.87 23.24 1.70
C ALA A 10 2.89 24.08 0.92
N VAL A 11 2.90 23.97 -0.42
CA VAL A 11 3.79 24.73 -1.30
C VAL A 11 3.23 26.12 -1.62
N ALA A 12 1.91 26.32 -1.56
CA ALA A 12 1.29 27.66 -1.72
C ALA A 12 1.69 28.64 -0.62
N SER A 13 2.13 28.14 0.57
CA SER A 13 2.67 29.02 1.63
C SER A 13 4.11 29.50 1.38
N CYS A 14 4.78 29.04 0.33
CA CYS A 14 6.11 29.51 -0.11
C CYS A 14 6.08 30.85 -0.86
N THR A 15 5.07 31.69 -0.67
CA THR A 15 4.90 32.91 -1.45
C THR A 15 5.74 34.11 -0.99
N GLN A 16 6.46 34.01 0.12
CA GLN A 16 7.35 35.10 0.58
C GLN A 16 8.71 34.56 1.01
N MET A 17 9.76 35.02 0.33
CA MET A 17 11.14 34.82 0.79
C MET A 17 11.40 35.71 2.01
N LYS A 18 11.77 35.10 3.12
CA LYS A 18 12.22 35.83 4.33
C LYS A 18 13.71 36.07 4.27
N THR A 19 14.13 37.25 4.73
CA THR A 19 15.54 37.65 4.78
C THR A 19 16.03 37.50 6.21
N VAL A 20 16.70 36.39 6.53
CA VAL A 20 17.43 36.26 7.79
C VAL A 20 18.87 35.97 7.41
N THR A 21 19.80 36.83 7.78
CA THR A 21 21.22 36.67 7.51
C THR A 21 22.00 36.81 8.81
N LYS A 22 22.61 35.68 9.27
CA LYS A 22 23.76 35.78 10.14
C LYS A 22 25.01 35.88 9.27
N ILE A 23 25.60 37.03 9.18
CA ILE A 23 26.89 37.28 8.54
C ILE A 23 27.77 37.86 9.60
N ASP A 24 29.07 37.63 9.48
CA ASP A 24 30.05 38.34 10.28
C ASP A 24 29.90 39.86 10.02
N GLU A 25 29.22 40.49 10.95
CA GLU A 25 28.82 41.90 10.86
C GLU A 25 30.00 42.85 10.74
N SER A 26 31.21 42.42 11.10
CA SER A 26 32.42 43.18 10.96
C SER A 26 32.82 43.49 9.50
N GLN A 27 32.31 42.72 8.54
CA GLN A 27 32.64 42.85 7.14
C GLN A 27 31.72 43.83 6.37
N ILE A 28 30.76 44.46 7.04
CA ILE A 28 29.81 45.39 6.44
C ILE A 28 29.98 46.78 7.02
N SER A 29 30.15 47.78 6.16
CA SER A 29 30.25 49.17 6.59
C SER A 29 28.95 49.65 7.24
N PRO A 30 29.00 50.48 8.31
CA PRO A 30 27.81 50.95 9.00
C PRO A 30 26.76 51.61 8.08
N ILE A 31 27.23 52.38 7.08
CA ILE A 31 26.35 53.08 6.11
C ILE A 31 25.65 52.07 5.20
N THR A 32 26.37 51.07 4.70
CA THR A 32 25.79 50.00 3.87
C THR A 32 24.81 49.19 4.68
N ARG A 33 25.15 48.84 5.92
CA ARG A 33 24.26 48.12 6.83
C ARG A 33 22.93 48.81 7.02
N GLN A 34 22.96 50.11 7.35
CA GLN A 34 21.74 50.89 7.54
C GLN A 34 20.82 50.85 6.31
N LYS A 35 21.39 50.96 5.10
CA LYS A 35 20.62 50.92 3.84
C LYS A 35 20.07 49.52 3.55
N LEU A 36 20.85 48.46 3.80
CA LEU A 36 20.41 47.08 3.64
C LEU A 36 19.28 46.72 4.63
N ASP A 37 19.38 47.14 5.89
CA ASP A 37 18.36 46.92 6.90
C ASP A 37 17.07 47.69 6.56
N ALA A 38 17.18 48.94 6.13
CA ALA A 38 16.02 49.69 5.63
C ALA A 38 15.32 48.98 4.46
N ALA A 39 16.13 48.42 3.52
CA ALA A 39 15.55 47.64 2.42
C ALA A 39 14.89 46.32 2.91
N ARG A 40 15.46 45.63 3.89
CA ARG A 40 14.86 44.43 4.52
C ARG A 40 13.52 44.76 5.17
N ASP A 41 13.44 45.88 5.89
CA ASP A 41 12.19 46.29 6.54
C ASP A 41 11.10 46.64 5.52
N LEU A 42 11.46 47.30 4.43
CA LEU A 42 10.55 47.54 3.29
C LEU A 42 10.07 46.22 2.65
N ILE A 43 10.96 45.23 2.49
CA ILE A 43 10.59 43.91 1.96
C ILE A 43 9.63 43.19 2.89
N LYS A 44 9.90 43.22 4.21
CA LYS A 44 9.00 42.65 5.25
C LYS A 44 7.63 43.32 5.23
N ALA A 45 7.57 44.63 4.97
CA ALA A 45 6.35 45.40 4.82
C ALA A 45 5.67 45.24 3.46
N SER A 46 6.19 44.35 2.59
CA SER A 46 5.70 44.15 1.21
C SER A 46 5.79 45.40 0.31
N GLN A 47 6.65 46.37 0.68
CA GLN A 47 6.91 47.59 -0.07
C GLN A 47 8.07 47.35 -1.06
N TYR A 48 7.82 46.54 -2.08
CA TYR A 48 8.89 46.02 -2.96
C TYR A 48 9.55 47.10 -3.84
N ARG A 49 8.77 48.01 -4.44
CA ARG A 49 9.32 49.10 -5.27
C ARG A 49 10.21 50.06 -4.47
N PRO A 50 9.78 50.58 -3.31
CA PRO A 50 10.65 51.34 -2.41
C PRO A 50 11.92 50.59 -2.00
N ALA A 51 11.83 49.25 -1.73
CA ALA A 51 12.99 48.43 -1.41
C ALA A 51 14.03 48.40 -2.58
N ILE A 52 13.57 48.21 -3.82
CA ILE A 52 14.46 48.27 -5.00
C ILE A 52 15.13 49.62 -5.13
N THR A 53 14.38 50.70 -4.97
CA THR A 53 14.94 52.08 -5.01
C THR A 53 16.03 52.21 -3.95
N LYS A 54 15.77 51.80 -2.72
CA LYS A 54 16.72 51.85 -1.61
C LYS A 54 17.99 51.05 -1.86
N LEU A 55 17.87 49.85 -2.44
CA LEU A 55 19.00 49.01 -2.83
C LEU A 55 19.80 49.65 -4.01
N SER A 56 19.12 50.38 -4.87
CA SER A 56 19.77 51.05 -6.03
C SER A 56 20.59 52.28 -5.61
N GLU A 57 20.35 52.86 -4.42
CA GLU A 57 21.18 53.94 -3.87
C GLU A 57 22.61 53.46 -3.47
N LEU A 58 22.82 52.13 -3.36
CA LEU A 58 24.12 51.53 -3.07
C LEU A 58 24.94 51.44 -4.36
N ASN A 59 25.99 52.23 -4.49
CA ASN A 59 26.86 52.20 -5.68
C ASN A 59 27.85 51.02 -5.58
N ASP A 60 27.86 50.15 -6.57
CA ASP A 60 28.70 48.94 -6.58
C ASP A 60 30.18 49.18 -6.45
N ASN A 61 30.66 50.34 -6.97
CA ASN A 61 32.09 50.68 -6.90
C ASN A 61 32.59 50.89 -5.46
N ASN A 62 31.66 51.18 -4.54
CA ASN A 62 31.96 51.47 -3.14
C ASN A 62 31.68 50.30 -2.19
N LEU A 63 31.26 49.15 -2.74
CA LEU A 63 30.87 48.00 -1.96
C LEU A 63 31.93 46.90 -1.99
N THR A 64 32.17 46.29 -0.82
CA THR A 64 32.94 45.05 -0.72
C THR A 64 32.26 43.90 -1.46
N PRO A 65 32.94 42.79 -1.78
CA PRO A 65 32.31 41.64 -2.39
C PRO A 65 31.12 41.11 -1.58
N VAL A 66 31.23 41.03 -0.26
CA VAL A 66 30.14 40.57 0.62
C VAL A 66 28.95 41.53 0.58
N GLU A 67 29.18 42.84 0.61
CA GLU A 67 28.13 43.85 0.52
C GLU A 67 27.42 43.82 -0.85
N LYS A 68 28.16 43.58 -1.95
CA LYS A 68 27.57 43.36 -3.28
C LYS A 68 26.68 42.12 -3.28
N SER A 69 27.19 41.02 -2.74
CA SER A 69 26.42 39.80 -2.65
C SER A 69 25.11 40.03 -1.90
N LEU A 70 25.15 40.66 -0.71
CA LEU A 70 23.95 40.99 0.06
C LEU A 70 22.97 41.90 -0.70
N LYS A 71 23.45 42.96 -1.33
CA LYS A 71 22.64 43.86 -2.15
C LYS A 71 21.87 43.09 -3.23
N TYR A 72 22.59 42.28 -4.00
CA TYR A 72 21.98 41.53 -5.13
C TYR A 72 21.09 40.38 -4.64
N ASN A 73 21.40 39.71 -3.50
CA ASN A 73 20.51 38.74 -2.89
C ASN A 73 19.17 39.38 -2.48
N LEU A 74 19.22 40.52 -1.77
CA LEU A 74 18.00 41.26 -1.38
C LEU A 74 17.20 41.76 -2.59
N LYS A 75 17.88 42.21 -3.63
CA LYS A 75 17.23 42.63 -4.88
C LYS A 75 16.55 41.45 -5.58
N GLY A 76 17.23 40.29 -5.62
CA GLY A 76 16.66 39.03 -6.11
C GLY A 76 15.43 38.59 -5.32
N VAL A 77 15.50 38.60 -3.97
CA VAL A 77 14.36 38.31 -3.11
C VAL A 77 13.19 39.26 -3.37
N THR A 78 13.47 40.54 -3.54
CA THR A 78 12.42 41.53 -3.82
C THR A 78 11.71 41.27 -5.15
N LEU A 79 12.49 41.01 -6.21
CA LEU A 79 11.96 40.69 -7.54
C LEU A 79 11.17 39.37 -7.54
N PHE A 80 11.67 38.38 -6.82
CA PHE A 80 10.95 37.10 -6.68
C PHE A 80 9.57 37.31 -6.03
N ASN A 81 9.50 38.10 -4.97
CA ASN A 81 8.24 38.42 -4.28
C ASN A 81 7.29 39.26 -5.14
N MET A 82 7.84 40.03 -6.12
CA MET A 82 7.05 40.73 -7.13
C MET A 82 6.55 39.80 -8.26
N GLY A 83 6.97 38.56 -8.32
CA GLY A 83 6.66 37.61 -9.39
C GLY A 83 7.61 37.68 -10.59
N GLU A 84 8.64 38.55 -10.57
CA GLU A 84 9.63 38.72 -11.65
C GLU A 84 10.78 37.70 -11.50
N VAL A 85 10.45 36.39 -11.62
CA VAL A 85 11.34 35.28 -11.23
C VAL A 85 12.62 35.24 -12.07
N ASP A 86 12.54 35.47 -13.39
CA ASP A 86 13.72 35.48 -14.27
C ASP A 86 14.71 36.58 -13.89
N LYS A 87 14.19 37.78 -13.58
CA LYS A 87 15.05 38.88 -13.09
C LYS A 87 15.60 38.61 -11.71
N ALA A 88 14.85 37.89 -10.86
CA ALA A 88 15.35 37.46 -9.55
C ALA A 88 16.55 36.54 -9.71
N LEU A 89 16.47 35.53 -10.60
CA LEU A 89 17.58 34.61 -10.90
C LEU A 89 18.85 35.34 -11.30
N LEU A 90 18.76 36.28 -12.27
CA LEU A 90 19.91 37.08 -12.69
C LEU A 90 20.57 37.81 -11.51
N ASN A 91 19.78 38.33 -10.56
CA ASN A 91 20.31 38.98 -9.38
C ASN A 91 20.94 38.00 -8.39
N PHE A 92 20.34 36.81 -8.22
CA PHE A 92 20.94 35.74 -7.39
C PHE A 92 22.25 35.22 -7.99
N GLU A 93 22.37 35.08 -9.31
CA GLU A 93 23.63 34.72 -9.99
C GLU A 93 24.74 35.77 -9.77
N VAL A 94 24.39 37.05 -9.84
CA VAL A 94 25.34 38.13 -9.50
C VAL A 94 25.73 38.04 -8.02
N SER A 95 24.77 37.78 -7.14
CA SER A 95 25.01 37.58 -5.70
C SER A 95 25.94 36.39 -5.43
N GLU A 96 25.70 35.23 -6.07
CA GLU A 96 26.51 34.00 -5.95
C GLU A 96 27.98 34.27 -6.33
N LYS A 97 28.21 35.04 -7.39
CA LYS A 97 29.57 35.40 -7.87
C LYS A 97 30.42 36.09 -6.79
N TYR A 98 29.78 36.87 -5.92
CA TYR A 98 30.46 37.64 -4.88
C TYR A 98 30.37 37.03 -3.49
N ALA A 99 29.56 35.98 -3.32
CA ALA A 99 29.41 35.31 -2.02
C ALA A 99 30.63 34.44 -1.69
N PRO A 100 31.17 34.53 -0.48
CA PRO A 100 32.19 33.59 -0.03
C PRO A 100 31.57 32.17 0.05
N LYS A 101 32.24 31.19 -0.56
CA LYS A 101 31.83 29.80 -0.46
C LYS A 101 31.90 29.34 1.01
N GLU A 102 31.14 28.32 1.35
CA GLU A 102 31.09 27.73 2.72
C GLU A 102 30.57 28.69 3.81
N THR A 103 29.78 29.70 3.40
CA THR A 103 29.11 30.62 4.33
C THR A 103 27.60 30.45 4.32
N GLN A 104 26.96 30.88 5.39
CA GLN A 104 25.49 30.92 5.47
C GLN A 104 24.88 31.73 4.30
N LEU A 105 25.51 32.86 3.93
CA LEU A 105 25.05 33.68 2.80
C LEU A 105 25.05 32.88 1.50
N TYR A 106 26.09 32.09 1.23
CA TYR A 106 26.17 31.26 0.04
C TYR A 106 25.03 30.22 0.02
N SER A 107 24.85 29.48 1.13
CA SER A 107 23.78 28.49 1.25
C SER A 107 22.39 29.11 1.11
N GLN A 108 22.18 30.31 1.65
CA GLN A 108 20.92 31.05 1.50
C GLN A 108 20.67 31.48 0.03
N ILE A 109 21.71 31.93 -0.69
CA ILE A 109 21.59 32.26 -2.12
C ILE A 109 21.20 31.02 -2.93
N GLN A 110 21.87 29.86 -2.67
CA GLN A 110 21.51 28.60 -3.33
C GLN A 110 20.05 28.22 -3.07
N LEU A 111 19.57 28.39 -1.84
CA LEU A 111 18.17 28.12 -1.46
C LEU A 111 17.18 29.06 -2.16
N ASN A 112 17.54 30.34 -2.33
CA ASN A 112 16.75 31.31 -3.07
C ASN A 112 16.70 30.98 -4.57
N MET A 113 17.84 30.60 -5.17
CA MET A 113 17.91 30.13 -6.56
C MET A 113 17.10 28.84 -6.75
N ALA A 114 17.22 27.89 -5.83
CA ALA A 114 16.41 26.66 -5.84
C ALA A 114 14.91 26.99 -5.83
N SER A 115 14.47 27.96 -5.03
CA SER A 115 13.08 28.40 -4.99
C SER A 115 12.63 29.03 -6.32
N ALA A 116 13.50 29.79 -6.97
CA ALA A 116 13.22 30.40 -8.27
C ALA A 116 13.12 29.31 -9.37
N HIS A 117 14.06 28.38 -9.43
CA HIS A 117 14.02 27.25 -10.36
C HIS A 117 12.78 26.37 -10.15
N TYR A 118 12.37 26.12 -8.89
CA TYR A 118 11.11 25.44 -8.61
C TYR A 118 9.91 26.16 -9.22
N LYS A 119 9.84 27.49 -9.05
CA LYS A 119 8.75 28.33 -9.59
C LYS A 119 8.69 28.28 -11.12
N LEU A 120 9.84 28.13 -11.77
CA LEU A 120 9.99 28.01 -13.24
C LEU A 120 9.87 26.55 -13.74
N ASN A 121 9.61 25.56 -12.87
CA ASN A 121 9.59 24.13 -13.19
C ASN A 121 10.92 23.59 -13.77
N GLN A 122 12.04 24.20 -13.42
CA GLN A 122 13.40 23.82 -13.82
C GLN A 122 14.00 22.86 -12.78
N PHE A 123 13.61 21.57 -12.85
CA PHE A 123 13.91 20.61 -11.79
C PHE A 123 15.38 20.13 -11.77
N ASN A 124 16.08 20.15 -12.91
CA ASN A 124 17.51 19.81 -12.95
C ASN A 124 18.35 20.87 -12.26
N GLU A 125 18.07 22.14 -12.54
CA GLU A 125 18.70 23.28 -11.92
C GLU A 125 18.37 23.35 -10.42
N LEU A 126 17.12 23.08 -10.05
CA LEU A 126 16.70 22.96 -8.67
C LEU A 126 17.58 21.93 -7.92
N LYS A 127 17.76 20.72 -8.47
CA LYS A 127 18.62 19.67 -7.89
C LYS A 127 20.06 20.16 -7.70
N ASP A 128 20.63 20.78 -8.73
CA ASP A 128 22.00 21.31 -8.68
C ASP A 128 22.15 22.33 -7.55
N ARG A 129 21.16 23.23 -7.39
CA ARG A 129 21.18 24.22 -6.30
C ARG A 129 21.04 23.60 -4.91
N LEU A 130 20.13 22.65 -4.74
CA LEU A 130 19.97 21.95 -3.46
C LEU A 130 21.24 21.18 -3.06
N SER A 131 21.98 20.60 -4.00
CA SER A 131 23.21 19.87 -3.74
C SER A 131 24.38 20.75 -3.27
N LYS A 132 24.33 22.06 -3.53
CA LYS A 132 25.36 23.04 -3.12
C LYS A 132 25.13 23.64 -1.74
N ILE A 133 24.02 23.28 -1.08
CA ILE A 133 23.65 23.82 0.24
C ILE A 133 24.33 23.03 1.35
N ASP A 134 25.10 23.70 2.18
CA ASP A 134 25.50 23.13 3.48
C ASP A 134 24.37 23.34 4.50
N LYS A 135 23.69 22.26 4.82
CA LYS A 135 22.53 22.25 5.75
C LYS A 135 22.88 22.79 7.15
N ARG A 136 24.12 22.60 7.61
CA ARG A 136 24.61 23.10 8.92
C ARG A 136 24.67 24.62 8.99
N GLN A 137 24.68 25.29 7.84
CA GLN A 137 24.70 26.75 7.73
C GLN A 137 23.28 27.36 7.68
N LEU A 138 22.24 26.52 7.61
CA LEU A 138 20.86 26.98 7.52
C LEU A 138 20.24 27.19 8.92
N THR A 139 19.37 28.18 9.01
CA THR A 139 18.46 28.33 10.17
C THR A 139 17.30 27.32 10.07
N ASP A 140 16.59 27.06 11.16
CA ASP A 140 15.45 26.13 11.20
C ASP A 140 14.39 26.47 10.14
N ILE A 141 14.15 27.76 9.87
CA ILE A 141 13.21 28.22 8.85
C ILE A 141 13.73 27.87 7.44
N GLU A 142 15.01 28.02 7.22
CA GLU A 142 15.66 27.71 5.93
C GLU A 142 15.77 26.20 5.72
N ILE A 143 16.02 25.41 6.77
CA ILE A 143 15.95 23.94 6.73
C ILE A 143 14.57 23.47 6.32
N LYS A 144 13.50 24.03 6.89
CA LYS A 144 12.13 23.71 6.48
C LYS A 144 11.88 24.04 5.01
N LYS A 145 12.35 25.18 4.53
CA LYS A 145 12.22 25.56 3.12
C LYS A 145 13.02 24.63 2.20
N TYR A 146 14.24 24.28 2.59
CA TYR A 146 15.07 23.28 1.91
C TYR A 146 14.32 21.94 1.79
N ALA A 147 13.77 21.47 2.89
CA ALA A 147 13.02 20.21 2.95
C ALA A 147 11.73 20.26 2.10
N GLN A 148 11.00 21.37 2.09
CA GLN A 148 9.82 21.54 1.22
C GLN A 148 10.19 21.47 -0.27
N LEU A 149 11.26 22.12 -0.68
CA LEU A 149 11.76 22.06 -2.06
C LEU A 149 12.29 20.68 -2.41
N GLY A 150 13.02 20.05 -1.50
CA GLY A 150 13.51 18.68 -1.64
C GLY A 150 12.37 17.66 -1.79
N LEU A 151 11.31 17.77 -0.98
CA LEU A 151 10.12 16.93 -1.07
C LEU A 151 9.39 17.14 -2.42
N ALA A 152 9.21 18.39 -2.84
CA ALA A 152 8.57 18.70 -4.12
C ALA A 152 9.37 18.14 -5.30
N TYR A 153 10.70 18.28 -5.28
CA TYR A 153 11.59 17.67 -6.26
C TYR A 153 11.51 16.14 -6.22
N GLY A 154 11.67 15.54 -5.05
CA GLY A 154 11.63 14.10 -4.86
C GLY A 154 10.35 13.46 -5.39
N ASN A 155 9.20 14.05 -5.09
CA ASN A 155 7.91 13.60 -5.61
C ASN A 155 7.81 13.72 -7.14
N LYS A 156 8.35 14.79 -7.71
CA LYS A 156 8.29 15.00 -9.17
C LYS A 156 9.12 14.00 -9.96
N VAL A 157 10.30 13.64 -9.45
CA VAL A 157 11.25 12.75 -10.14
C VAL A 157 11.33 11.35 -9.53
N GLN A 158 10.46 11.04 -8.56
CA GLN A 158 10.44 9.75 -7.82
C GLN A 158 11.78 9.43 -7.13
N ASN A 159 12.42 10.46 -6.56
CA ASN A 159 13.65 10.27 -5.78
C ASN A 159 13.32 9.94 -4.33
N HIS A 160 13.29 8.65 -4.01
CA HIS A 160 12.88 8.15 -2.71
C HIS A 160 13.76 8.64 -1.55
N LEU A 161 15.08 8.73 -1.74
CA LEU A 161 15.98 9.25 -0.71
C LEU A 161 15.67 10.71 -0.36
N MET A 162 15.42 11.53 -1.38
CA MET A 162 15.06 12.94 -1.16
C MET A 162 13.69 13.08 -0.50
N ILE A 163 12.71 12.21 -0.83
CA ILE A 163 11.40 12.20 -0.18
C ILE A 163 11.58 11.89 1.31
N VAL A 164 12.31 10.83 1.66
CA VAL A 164 12.51 10.41 3.06
C VAL A 164 13.25 11.48 3.85
N SER A 165 14.44 11.91 3.39
CA SER A 165 15.25 12.89 4.13
C SER A 165 14.52 14.23 4.32
N SER A 166 13.79 14.69 3.30
CA SER A 166 12.99 15.91 3.40
C SER A 166 11.82 15.76 4.37
N SER A 167 11.15 14.60 4.37
CA SER A 167 10.06 14.32 5.32
C SER A 167 10.56 14.30 6.76
N VAL A 168 11.74 13.72 7.02
CA VAL A 168 12.38 13.72 8.34
C VAL A 168 12.59 15.15 8.84
N TYR A 169 13.15 16.04 8.03
CA TYR A 169 13.33 17.46 8.43
C TYR A 169 11.99 18.18 8.69
N LEU A 170 10.94 17.83 7.96
CA LEU A 170 9.62 18.44 8.13
C LEU A 170 8.88 17.89 9.36
N LEU A 171 9.21 16.68 9.80
CA LEU A 171 8.67 16.00 10.98
C LEU A 171 9.46 16.25 12.27
N ASP A 172 10.53 17.04 12.21
CA ASP A 172 11.43 17.32 13.35
C ASP A 172 10.73 17.88 14.61
N GLN A 173 9.51 18.36 14.51
CA GLN A 173 8.73 18.88 15.64
C GLN A 173 7.75 17.86 16.25
N GLY A 174 7.72 16.62 15.76
CA GLY A 174 6.96 15.54 16.37
C GLY A 174 7.52 15.21 17.75
N LYS A 175 6.67 15.23 18.79
CA LYS A 175 7.06 14.96 20.18
C LYS A 175 6.86 13.52 20.59
N THR A 176 6.05 12.79 19.85
CA THR A 176 5.69 11.38 20.07
C THR A 176 5.67 10.62 18.76
N PHE A 177 5.76 9.30 18.83
CA PHE A 177 5.58 8.45 17.64
C PHE A 177 4.17 8.59 17.05
N SER A 178 3.18 8.82 17.91
CA SER A 178 1.81 9.07 17.48
C SER A 178 1.71 10.33 16.61
N ASP A 179 2.43 11.40 16.94
CA ASP A 179 2.47 12.63 16.13
C ASP A 179 3.05 12.35 14.73
N ILE A 180 4.12 11.55 14.68
CA ILE A 180 4.74 11.14 13.40
C ILE A 180 3.78 10.31 12.57
N HIS A 181 3.14 9.29 13.16
CA HIS A 181 2.22 8.40 12.46
C HIS A 181 0.93 9.11 11.99
N ALA A 182 0.46 10.10 12.73
CA ALA A 182 -0.72 10.89 12.37
C ALA A 182 -0.45 11.91 11.24
N SER A 183 0.83 12.18 10.93
CA SER A 183 1.21 13.13 9.89
C SER A 183 0.90 12.60 8.49
N SER A 184 0.40 13.48 7.61
CA SER A 184 0.23 13.17 6.19
C SER A 184 1.54 12.88 5.45
N LEU A 185 2.68 13.20 6.03
CA LEU A 185 4.01 12.90 5.49
C LEU A 185 4.47 11.47 5.79
N TYR A 186 3.90 10.82 6.80
CA TYR A 186 4.33 9.49 7.22
C TYR A 186 4.12 8.40 6.16
N PRO A 187 2.93 8.23 5.53
CA PRO A 187 2.74 7.18 4.54
C PRO A 187 3.71 7.27 3.34
N PRO A 188 3.88 8.43 2.67
CA PRO A 188 4.84 8.53 1.56
C PRO A 188 6.30 8.40 2.01
N MET A 189 6.64 8.81 3.23
CA MET A 189 7.96 8.61 3.82
C MET A 189 8.25 7.11 4.02
N LYS A 190 7.35 6.37 4.66
CA LYS A 190 7.45 4.91 4.88
C LYS A 190 7.57 4.17 3.55
N GLU A 191 6.69 4.45 2.58
CA GLU A 191 6.72 3.82 1.26
C GLU A 191 8.04 4.08 0.52
N SER A 192 8.54 5.32 0.58
CA SER A 192 9.82 5.67 -0.05
C SER A 192 11.00 5.03 0.68
N PHE A 193 10.97 4.92 2.01
CA PHE A 193 12.00 4.27 2.81
C PHE A 193 12.14 2.78 2.46
N ALA A 194 11.03 2.08 2.27
CA ALA A 194 11.03 0.68 1.85
C ALA A 194 11.69 0.46 0.46
N LYS A 195 11.71 1.49 -0.40
CA LYS A 195 12.34 1.44 -1.73
C LYS A 195 13.83 1.79 -1.73
N LEU A 196 14.39 2.19 -0.60
CA LEU A 196 15.82 2.48 -0.48
C LEU A 196 16.63 1.18 -0.42
N SER A 197 17.83 1.24 -1.00
CA SER A 197 18.82 0.18 -0.79
C SER A 197 19.29 0.16 0.67
N GLN A 198 19.76 -0.99 1.13
CA GLN A 198 20.26 -1.17 2.50
C GLN A 198 21.33 -0.12 2.87
N ARG A 199 22.24 0.17 1.95
CA ARG A 199 23.27 1.19 2.17
C ARG A 199 22.67 2.59 2.34
N GLN A 200 21.69 2.95 1.49
CA GLN A 200 21.01 4.26 1.61
C GLN A 200 20.24 4.40 2.91
N LYS A 201 19.66 3.32 3.44
CA LYS A 201 19.00 3.33 4.76
C LYS A 201 19.99 3.58 5.88
N ILE A 202 21.14 2.87 5.86
CA ILE A 202 22.21 3.06 6.86
C ILE A 202 22.75 4.48 6.80
N ASP A 203 23.18 4.94 5.60
CA ASP A 203 23.73 6.27 5.40
C ASP A 203 22.73 7.35 5.88
N LEU A 204 21.42 7.15 5.65
CA LEU A 204 20.37 8.05 6.11
C LEU A 204 20.28 8.10 7.66
N LEU A 205 20.29 6.94 8.32
CA LEU A 205 20.23 6.89 9.79
C LEU A 205 21.47 7.55 10.41
N GLU A 206 22.66 7.31 9.85
CA GLU A 206 23.91 7.92 10.28
C GLU A 206 23.95 9.44 10.06
N ASP A 207 23.37 9.94 8.95
CA ASP A 207 23.29 11.39 8.65
C ASP A 207 22.51 12.18 9.71
N PHE A 208 21.67 11.52 10.50
CA PHE A 208 20.85 12.11 11.55
C PHE A 208 21.28 11.69 12.97
N ASN A 209 22.46 11.09 13.15
CA ASN A 209 23.02 10.85 14.49
C ASN A 209 23.03 12.15 15.30
N ASP A 210 22.81 12.05 16.60
CA ASP A 210 22.74 13.16 17.54
C ASP A 210 21.63 14.21 17.26
N SER A 211 20.72 13.93 16.31
CA SER A 211 19.65 14.89 15.93
C SER A 211 18.48 14.89 16.89
N ASN A 212 18.28 13.83 17.70
CA ASN A 212 17.08 13.57 18.51
C ASN A 212 15.76 13.59 17.70
N ASN A 213 15.82 13.43 16.38
CA ASN A 213 14.65 13.48 15.51
C ASN A 213 13.86 12.18 15.58
N LEU A 214 12.66 12.22 16.17
CA LEU A 214 11.84 11.02 16.37
C LEU A 214 11.38 10.35 15.06
N ALA A 215 11.32 11.07 13.94
CA ALA A 215 11.02 10.44 12.65
C ALA A 215 12.09 9.43 12.24
N ILE A 216 13.36 9.68 12.59
CA ILE A 216 14.46 8.74 12.41
C ILE A 216 14.29 7.51 13.30
N ALA A 217 13.91 7.71 14.57
CA ALA A 217 13.65 6.59 15.47
C ALA A 217 12.52 5.68 14.93
N VAL A 218 11.45 6.27 14.36
CA VAL A 218 10.37 5.52 13.70
C VAL A 218 10.89 4.77 12.47
N LEU A 219 11.73 5.36 11.63
CA LEU A 219 12.32 4.69 10.47
C LEU A 219 13.26 3.54 10.89
N ALA A 220 14.04 3.74 11.94
CA ALA A 220 14.88 2.68 12.48
C ALA A 220 14.09 1.51 13.07
N GLN A 221 12.93 1.77 13.69
CA GLN A 221 12.02 0.69 14.10
C GLN A 221 11.51 -0.10 12.89
N ILE A 222 11.09 0.58 11.83
CA ILE A 222 10.66 -0.07 10.58
C ILE A 222 11.79 -0.93 10.03
N GLU A 223 13.02 -0.42 9.99
CA GLU A 223 14.18 -1.17 9.51
C GLU A 223 14.47 -2.41 10.37
N ALA A 224 14.41 -2.29 11.70
CA ALA A 224 14.59 -3.42 12.61
C ALA A 224 13.51 -4.50 12.36
N ASP A 225 12.25 -4.09 12.21
CA ASP A 225 11.14 -5.00 11.91
C ASP A 225 11.29 -5.68 10.53
N GLU A 226 11.69 -4.94 9.50
CA GLU A 226 11.91 -5.47 8.15
C GLU A 226 13.06 -6.49 8.15
N ARG A 227 14.18 -6.19 8.78
CA ARG A 227 15.32 -7.12 8.91
C ARG A 227 14.94 -8.38 9.66
N TYR A 228 14.25 -8.23 10.78
CA TYR A 228 13.76 -9.38 11.56
C TYR A 228 12.88 -10.30 10.72
N LEU A 229 11.90 -9.72 10.00
CA LEU A 229 10.99 -10.46 9.12
C LEU A 229 11.70 -11.09 7.91
N ALA A 230 12.79 -10.49 7.45
CA ALA A 230 13.65 -11.05 6.40
C ALA A 230 14.61 -12.15 6.91
N GLY A 231 14.61 -12.44 8.22
CA GLY A 231 15.49 -13.44 8.85
C GLY A 231 16.86 -12.90 9.29
N ASP A 232 17.17 -11.63 9.05
CA ASP A 232 18.39 -10.95 9.52
C ASP A 232 18.22 -10.47 10.97
N LYS A 233 18.18 -11.43 11.89
CA LYS A 233 17.97 -11.16 13.33
C LYS A 233 19.13 -10.37 13.93
N SER A 234 20.36 -10.66 13.54
CA SER A 234 21.54 -9.95 14.03
C SER A 234 21.53 -8.49 13.59
N GLY A 235 21.28 -8.23 12.30
CA GLY A 235 21.19 -6.87 11.79
C GLY A 235 20.00 -6.08 12.37
N ALA A 236 18.90 -6.77 12.69
CA ALA A 236 17.78 -6.17 13.39
C ALA A 236 18.14 -5.77 14.83
N GLU A 237 18.85 -6.65 15.55
CA GLU A 237 19.33 -6.38 16.91
C GLU A 237 20.33 -5.20 16.93
N ASP A 238 21.24 -5.11 15.96
CA ASP A 238 22.17 -3.98 15.81
C ASP A 238 21.43 -2.64 15.68
N VAL A 239 20.36 -2.60 14.87
CA VAL A 239 19.53 -1.39 14.73
C VAL A 239 18.83 -1.04 16.06
N VAL A 240 18.32 -2.02 16.79
CA VAL A 240 17.66 -1.78 18.09
C VAL A 240 18.68 -1.32 19.14
N GLN A 241 19.89 -1.84 19.13
CA GLN A 241 20.96 -1.38 20.02
C GLN A 241 21.37 0.05 19.69
N TRP A 242 21.50 0.40 18.42
CA TRP A 242 21.71 1.77 17.97
C TRP A 242 20.60 2.71 18.45
N LEU A 243 19.31 2.32 18.27
CA LEU A 243 18.16 3.07 18.78
C LEU A 243 18.24 3.33 20.29
N ARG A 244 18.64 2.33 21.07
CA ARG A 244 18.80 2.46 22.52
C ARG A 244 19.95 3.38 22.90
N GLY A 245 21.01 3.42 22.11
CA GLY A 245 22.13 4.33 22.31
C GLY A 245 21.76 5.79 22.04
N GLU A 246 21.12 6.04 20.90
CA GLU A 246 20.78 7.40 20.42
C GLU A 246 19.54 8.01 21.13
N TYR A 247 18.56 7.17 21.48
CA TYR A 247 17.26 7.61 22.01
C TYR A 247 16.93 6.97 23.38
N GLY A 248 17.96 6.64 24.16
CA GLY A 248 17.82 5.91 25.44
C GLY A 248 16.90 6.55 26.46
N ASP A 249 16.74 7.87 26.44
CA ASP A 249 15.85 8.61 27.34
C ASP A 249 14.40 8.66 26.86
N ASN A 250 14.10 8.15 25.65
CA ASN A 250 12.74 8.16 25.10
C ASN A 250 11.97 6.90 25.52
N GLU A 251 10.86 7.09 26.23
CA GLU A 251 10.04 5.98 26.76
C GLU A 251 9.46 5.08 25.66
N GLU A 252 9.08 5.64 24.49
CA GLU A 252 8.52 4.87 23.37
C GLU A 252 9.59 3.98 22.73
N VAL A 253 10.84 4.46 22.62
CA VAL A 253 11.98 3.66 22.15
C VAL A 253 12.32 2.55 23.14
N GLN A 254 12.34 2.84 24.44
CA GLN A 254 12.57 1.84 25.47
C GLN A 254 11.50 0.73 25.44
N LYS A 255 10.23 1.12 25.28
CA LYS A 255 9.13 0.18 25.15
C LYS A 255 9.30 -0.72 23.92
N PHE A 256 9.59 -0.13 22.76
CA PHE A 256 9.86 -0.88 21.53
C PHE A 256 11.04 -1.83 21.68
N ALA A 257 12.17 -1.37 22.21
CA ALA A 257 13.35 -2.20 22.40
C ALA A 257 13.09 -3.40 23.33
N LYS A 258 12.31 -3.19 24.39
CA LYS A 258 11.89 -4.27 25.30
C LYS A 258 10.97 -5.27 24.59
N GLU A 259 9.99 -4.78 23.83
CA GLU A 259 9.10 -5.64 23.05
C GLU A 259 9.87 -6.42 21.98
N PHE A 260 10.84 -5.80 21.34
CA PHE A 260 11.70 -6.44 20.35
C PHE A 260 12.57 -7.55 20.96
N GLN A 261 13.16 -7.31 22.13
CA GLN A 261 13.92 -8.33 22.84
C GLN A 261 13.04 -9.53 23.23
N LEU A 262 11.83 -9.29 23.75
CA LEU A 262 10.86 -10.35 24.01
C LEU A 262 10.50 -11.13 22.74
N ARG A 263 10.46 -10.45 21.60
CA ARG A 263 10.21 -11.07 20.29
C ARG A 263 11.33 -12.02 19.90
N LEU A 264 12.59 -11.60 20.06
CA LEU A 264 13.77 -12.44 19.81
C LEU A 264 13.79 -13.68 20.72
N GLU A 265 13.52 -13.51 22.01
CA GLU A 265 13.48 -14.62 22.98
C GLU A 265 12.37 -15.63 22.67
N ASN A 266 11.17 -15.16 22.30
CA ASN A 266 10.04 -16.03 21.97
C ASN A 266 10.12 -16.64 20.56
N SER A 267 10.89 -16.08 19.66
CA SER A 267 11.08 -16.62 18.30
C SER A 267 11.95 -17.89 18.27
N SER A 268 12.72 -18.14 19.32
CA SER A 268 13.67 -19.26 19.37
C SER A 268 13.06 -20.57 19.92
N ARG A 269 11.91 -20.53 20.57
CA ARG A 269 11.31 -21.71 21.24
C ARG A 269 9.89 -21.92 20.75
N ILE A 270 9.62 -23.12 20.23
CA ILE A 270 8.27 -23.58 19.89
C ILE A 270 8.02 -24.97 20.49
N SER A 271 6.77 -25.25 20.79
CA SER A 271 6.27 -26.61 20.99
C SER A 271 5.54 -27.04 19.72
N ILE A 272 6.10 -28.02 19.01
CA ILE A 272 5.53 -28.48 17.73
C ILE A 272 4.16 -29.12 17.94
N SER A 273 3.97 -29.77 19.08
CA SER A 273 2.70 -30.42 19.44
C SER A 273 1.59 -29.46 19.86
N ASP A 274 1.92 -28.19 20.12
CA ASP A 274 0.95 -27.19 20.57
C ASP A 274 0.57 -26.25 19.41
N ILE A 275 -0.72 -26.20 19.07
CA ILE A 275 -1.27 -25.31 18.03
C ILE A 275 -2.28 -24.35 18.64
N GLY A 276 -2.34 -23.14 18.09
CA GLY A 276 -3.28 -22.11 18.51
C GLY A 276 -4.54 -22.09 17.65
N LEU A 277 -5.67 -21.81 18.28
CA LEU A 277 -6.94 -21.59 17.59
C LEU A 277 -7.62 -20.36 18.16
N VAL A 278 -7.89 -19.34 17.30
CA VAL A 278 -8.56 -18.10 17.69
C VAL A 278 -9.86 -17.97 16.89
N LEU A 279 -10.99 -18.06 17.59
CA LEU A 279 -12.32 -18.02 16.97
C LEU A 279 -13.28 -17.19 17.83
N PRO A 280 -14.32 -16.55 17.25
CA PRO A 280 -15.40 -15.94 18.01
C PRO A 280 -16.32 -17.05 18.58
N LEU A 281 -16.10 -17.45 19.82
CA LEU A 281 -16.85 -18.53 20.46
C LEU A 281 -17.98 -18.02 21.37
N SER A 282 -18.01 -16.71 21.63
CA SER A 282 -19.08 -16.01 22.34
C SER A 282 -19.58 -14.80 21.52
N GLY A 283 -20.69 -14.19 21.97
CA GLY A 283 -21.30 -13.04 21.28
C GLY A 283 -22.14 -13.42 20.06
N GLU A 284 -22.46 -12.42 19.22
CA GLU A 284 -23.39 -12.60 18.07
C GLU A 284 -22.84 -13.55 17.00
N LYS A 285 -21.52 -13.63 16.85
CA LYS A 285 -20.86 -14.47 15.86
C LYS A 285 -20.47 -15.87 16.36
N ALA A 286 -20.82 -16.24 17.58
CA ALA A 286 -20.46 -17.51 18.20
C ALA A 286 -20.85 -18.74 17.36
N SER A 287 -22.02 -18.70 16.70
CA SER A 287 -22.48 -19.79 15.83
C SER A 287 -21.54 -20.08 14.65
N PHE A 288 -20.88 -19.05 14.11
CA PHE A 288 -19.89 -19.19 13.06
C PHE A 288 -18.57 -19.77 13.58
N GLY A 289 -18.11 -19.29 14.74
CA GLY A 289 -16.93 -19.83 15.42
C GLY A 289 -17.08 -21.31 15.76
N GLN A 290 -18.24 -21.72 16.28
CA GLN A 290 -18.55 -23.14 16.58
C GLN A 290 -18.53 -24.03 15.32
N LYS A 291 -18.98 -23.52 14.18
CA LYS A 291 -18.88 -24.24 12.89
C LYS A 291 -17.43 -24.43 12.48
N ALA A 292 -16.61 -23.37 12.52
CA ALA A 292 -15.18 -23.47 12.22
C ALA A 292 -14.47 -24.46 13.16
N LEU A 293 -14.75 -24.37 14.46
CA LEU A 293 -14.23 -25.31 15.47
C LEU A 293 -14.59 -26.77 15.14
N SER A 294 -15.83 -27.03 14.73
CA SER A 294 -16.25 -28.42 14.37
C SER A 294 -15.48 -28.94 13.15
N GLY A 295 -15.13 -28.07 12.21
CA GLY A 295 -14.26 -28.42 11.08
C GLY A 295 -12.84 -28.77 11.53
N VAL A 296 -12.22 -27.91 12.34
CA VAL A 296 -10.88 -28.14 12.91
C VAL A 296 -10.81 -29.43 13.72
N ASP A 297 -11.81 -29.67 14.61
CA ASP A 297 -11.89 -30.88 15.42
C ASP A 297 -12.02 -32.16 14.59
N THR A 298 -12.82 -32.09 13.50
CA THR A 298 -12.92 -33.22 12.56
C THR A 298 -11.57 -33.48 11.89
N GLY A 299 -10.91 -32.42 11.40
CA GLY A 299 -9.59 -32.51 10.77
C GLY A 299 -8.56 -33.17 11.69
N LEU A 300 -8.50 -32.74 12.95
CA LEU A 300 -7.62 -33.30 13.97
C LEU A 300 -7.84 -34.81 14.16
N LYS A 301 -9.12 -35.22 14.24
CA LYS A 301 -9.48 -36.64 14.43
C LYS A 301 -9.18 -37.49 13.19
N VAL A 302 -9.56 -37.04 12.02
CA VAL A 302 -9.38 -37.78 10.75
C VAL A 302 -7.91 -37.96 10.40
N LEU A 303 -7.08 -36.97 10.72
CA LEU A 303 -5.65 -37.00 10.48
C LEU A 303 -4.86 -37.76 11.58
N GLY A 304 -5.55 -38.31 12.60
CA GLY A 304 -4.94 -39.06 13.68
C GLY A 304 -4.00 -38.21 14.57
N LEU A 305 -4.22 -36.91 14.63
CA LEU A 305 -3.35 -35.97 15.38
C LEU A 305 -3.82 -35.77 16.84
N ASN A 306 -5.00 -36.23 17.20
CA ASN A 306 -5.64 -36.02 18.52
C ASN A 306 -4.85 -36.57 19.72
N GLU A 307 -3.94 -37.50 19.52
CA GLU A 307 -3.08 -38.03 20.59
C GLU A 307 -1.75 -37.28 20.73
N ASN A 308 -1.29 -36.62 19.64
CA ASN A 308 0.04 -36.04 19.55
C ASN A 308 0.03 -34.50 19.49
N VAL A 309 -1.13 -33.90 19.27
CA VAL A 309 -1.26 -32.45 19.08
C VAL A 309 -2.30 -31.90 20.05
N LYS A 310 -1.94 -30.84 20.76
CA LYS A 310 -2.81 -30.11 21.68
C LYS A 310 -3.27 -28.80 21.06
N ILE A 311 -4.58 -28.58 21.03
CA ILE A 311 -5.16 -27.32 20.55
C ILE A 311 -5.43 -26.39 21.73
N HIS A 312 -4.81 -25.20 21.71
CA HIS A 312 -5.08 -24.13 22.65
C HIS A 312 -6.07 -23.17 22.02
N THR A 313 -7.31 -23.22 22.48
CA THR A 313 -8.40 -22.42 21.93
C THR A 313 -8.60 -21.14 22.73
N LYS A 314 -8.66 -20.00 22.06
CA LYS A 314 -8.95 -18.67 22.61
C LYS A 314 -10.18 -18.07 21.93
N ASP A 315 -11.00 -17.36 22.71
CA ASP A 315 -12.18 -16.66 22.22
C ASP A 315 -11.82 -15.23 21.83
N SER A 316 -12.08 -14.84 20.59
CA SER A 316 -11.86 -13.47 20.10
C SER A 316 -13.02 -12.51 20.43
N ILE A 317 -14.15 -13.01 20.92
CA ILE A 317 -15.37 -12.24 21.29
C ILE A 317 -15.76 -11.20 20.20
N ASP A 318 -15.54 -11.51 18.93
CA ASP A 318 -15.80 -10.61 17.79
C ASP A 318 -15.11 -9.21 17.88
N SER A 319 -13.96 -9.15 18.55
CA SER A 319 -13.17 -7.93 18.72
C SER A 319 -11.77 -8.09 18.15
N PRO A 320 -11.36 -7.26 17.16
CA PRO A 320 -9.99 -7.31 16.62
C PRO A 320 -8.90 -7.14 17.69
N ALA A 321 -9.13 -6.29 18.70
CA ALA A 321 -8.18 -6.08 19.78
C ALA A 321 -8.02 -7.33 20.68
N GLN A 322 -9.13 -7.99 21.01
CA GLN A 322 -9.10 -9.23 21.80
C GLN A 322 -8.53 -10.40 20.98
N ALA A 323 -8.81 -10.44 19.68
CA ALA A 323 -8.23 -11.41 18.77
C ALA A 323 -6.69 -11.30 18.71
N ALA A 324 -6.15 -10.08 18.59
CA ALA A 324 -4.71 -9.82 18.64
C ALA A 324 -4.10 -10.20 20.01
N GLN A 325 -4.79 -9.88 21.11
CA GLN A 325 -4.36 -10.27 22.46
C GLN A 325 -4.33 -11.79 22.63
N ALA A 326 -5.35 -12.50 22.13
CA ALA A 326 -5.41 -13.97 22.16
C ALA A 326 -4.22 -14.61 21.40
N VAL A 327 -3.86 -14.06 20.25
CA VAL A 327 -2.66 -14.47 19.49
C VAL A 327 -1.39 -14.29 20.33
N LEU A 328 -1.24 -13.13 20.97
CA LEU A 328 -0.08 -12.83 21.80
C LEU A 328 0.07 -13.81 22.98
N GLU A 329 -1.03 -14.16 23.66
CA GLU A 329 -1.05 -15.15 24.73
C GLU A 329 -0.64 -16.54 24.24
N LEU A 330 -1.19 -17.01 23.11
CA LEU A 330 -0.83 -18.29 22.50
C LEU A 330 0.67 -18.37 22.17
N ILE A 331 1.25 -17.29 21.71
CA ILE A 331 2.68 -17.24 21.37
C ILE A 331 3.56 -17.25 22.62
N ARG A 332 3.23 -16.44 23.63
CA ARG A 332 4.08 -16.22 24.81
C ARG A 332 3.93 -17.34 25.85
N GLU A 333 2.72 -17.76 26.11
CA GLU A 333 2.43 -18.72 27.18
C GLU A 333 2.50 -20.16 26.67
N GLU A 334 1.85 -20.45 25.55
CA GLU A 334 1.72 -21.80 25.01
C GLU A 334 2.79 -22.16 23.98
N LYS A 335 3.52 -21.18 23.45
CA LYS A 335 4.61 -21.35 22.46
C LYS A 335 4.18 -22.13 21.22
N VAL A 336 2.96 -21.91 20.78
CA VAL A 336 2.34 -22.65 19.68
C VAL A 336 3.18 -22.62 18.40
N SER A 337 3.14 -23.71 17.63
CA SER A 337 3.85 -23.87 16.37
C SER A 337 3.25 -23.00 15.26
N PHE A 338 1.93 -23.01 15.13
CA PHE A 338 1.16 -22.17 14.23
C PHE A 338 -0.20 -21.82 14.85
N ILE A 339 -0.90 -20.88 14.22
CA ILE A 339 -2.22 -20.42 14.66
C ILE A 339 -3.21 -20.55 13.51
N ILE A 340 -4.37 -21.12 13.77
CA ILE A 340 -5.56 -21.07 12.90
C ILE A 340 -6.51 -20.02 13.48
N GLY A 341 -7.01 -19.10 12.63
CA GLY A 341 -7.94 -18.08 13.13
C GLY A 341 -8.50 -17.19 12.03
N GLY A 342 -8.97 -16.01 12.41
CA GLY A 342 -9.38 -14.99 11.48
C GLY A 342 -10.60 -15.34 10.64
N LEU A 343 -11.69 -15.76 11.27
CA LEU A 343 -12.92 -16.09 10.55
C LEU A 343 -13.58 -14.88 9.88
N PHE A 344 -13.29 -13.66 10.35
CA PHE A 344 -13.75 -12.39 9.80
C PHE A 344 -12.56 -11.49 9.45
N PRO A 345 -12.60 -10.74 8.33
CA PRO A 345 -11.45 -10.01 7.81
C PRO A 345 -10.77 -9.04 8.79
N GLU A 346 -11.55 -8.30 9.59
CA GLU A 346 -11.01 -7.33 10.56
C GLU A 346 -10.24 -8.02 11.69
N SER A 347 -10.79 -9.12 12.23
CA SER A 347 -10.11 -9.93 13.25
C SER A 347 -8.90 -10.64 12.65
N ALA A 348 -9.04 -11.21 11.45
CA ALA A 348 -7.95 -11.87 10.73
C ALA A 348 -6.74 -10.93 10.51
N LYS A 349 -7.02 -9.68 10.12
CA LYS A 349 -6.00 -8.65 9.96
C LYS A 349 -5.26 -8.37 11.28
N ALA A 350 -5.99 -8.19 12.37
CA ALA A 350 -5.42 -7.93 13.69
C ALA A 350 -4.59 -9.11 14.22
N GLU A 351 -5.12 -10.32 14.09
CA GLU A 351 -4.46 -11.58 14.49
C GLU A 351 -3.16 -11.79 13.70
N TYR A 352 -3.22 -11.64 12.36
CA TYR A 352 -2.04 -11.80 11.51
C TYR A 352 -0.97 -10.75 11.78
N LEU A 353 -1.35 -9.47 11.95
CA LEU A 353 -0.40 -8.40 12.25
C LEU A 353 0.33 -8.66 13.58
N GLU A 354 -0.32 -9.31 14.55
CA GLU A 354 0.33 -9.72 15.79
C GLU A 354 1.20 -10.98 15.59
N ALA A 355 0.68 -12.01 14.93
CA ALA A 355 1.41 -13.27 14.68
C ALA A 355 2.72 -13.04 13.89
N ARG A 356 2.68 -12.19 12.85
CA ARG A 356 3.85 -11.91 12.01
C ARG A 356 5.00 -11.25 12.76
N LYS A 357 4.72 -10.45 13.82
CA LYS A 357 5.77 -9.85 14.66
C LYS A 357 6.68 -10.88 15.31
N TYR A 358 6.17 -12.09 15.51
CA TYR A 358 6.88 -13.20 16.14
C TYR A 358 7.28 -14.30 15.15
N GLY A 359 7.06 -14.09 13.86
CA GLY A 359 7.34 -15.09 12.83
C GLY A 359 6.50 -16.37 12.96
N VAL A 360 5.26 -16.27 13.46
CA VAL A 360 4.37 -17.40 13.63
C VAL A 360 3.60 -17.67 12.35
N LEU A 361 3.60 -18.90 11.88
CA LEU A 361 2.75 -19.31 10.77
C LEU A 361 1.28 -19.11 11.16
N TYR A 362 0.59 -18.30 10.36
CA TYR A 362 -0.82 -17.97 10.58
C TYR A 362 -1.66 -18.47 9.42
N ILE A 363 -2.63 -19.35 9.72
CA ILE A 363 -3.56 -19.93 8.74
C ILE A 363 -4.90 -19.21 8.91
N SER A 364 -5.20 -18.30 8.00
CA SER A 364 -6.39 -17.47 8.04
C SER A 364 -7.60 -18.14 7.38
N LEU A 365 -8.74 -18.15 8.07
CA LEU A 365 -10.01 -18.63 7.53
C LEU A 365 -10.71 -17.63 6.61
N SER A 366 -10.28 -16.36 6.62
CA SER A 366 -10.76 -15.32 5.70
C SER A 366 -9.61 -14.64 4.98
N GLN A 367 -9.94 -13.85 3.96
CA GLN A 367 -8.96 -13.05 3.24
C GLN A 367 -8.49 -11.87 4.08
N ILE A 368 -7.20 -11.57 4.00
CA ILE A 368 -6.57 -10.42 4.65
C ILE A 368 -6.21 -9.38 3.58
N ASN A 369 -6.94 -8.28 3.56
CA ASN A 369 -6.73 -7.19 2.61
C ASN A 369 -5.54 -6.32 3.05
N LEU A 370 -4.33 -6.80 2.81
CA LEU A 370 -3.07 -6.07 2.98
C LEU A 370 -2.33 -6.01 1.66
N PRO A 371 -1.58 -4.92 1.39
CA PRO A 371 -0.63 -4.88 0.28
C PRO A 371 0.32 -6.08 0.31
N LYS A 372 0.71 -6.57 -0.87
CA LYS A 372 1.59 -7.75 -0.97
C LYS A 372 2.89 -7.54 -0.19
N GLU A 373 3.43 -6.34 -0.21
CA GLU A 373 4.66 -5.95 0.49
C GLU A 373 4.51 -6.01 2.02
N GLU A 374 3.29 -5.92 2.53
CA GLU A 374 2.98 -6.04 3.96
C GLU A 374 2.65 -7.48 4.38
N LYS A 375 2.40 -8.38 3.43
CA LYS A 375 2.27 -9.82 3.68
C LYS A 375 3.66 -10.46 3.70
N ASN A 376 3.86 -11.39 4.60
CA ASN A 376 5.09 -12.17 4.62
C ASN A 376 4.78 -13.67 4.44
N HIS A 377 5.83 -14.47 4.36
CA HIS A 377 5.77 -15.90 4.15
C HIS A 377 5.12 -16.71 5.30
N HIS A 378 4.76 -16.06 6.40
CA HIS A 378 4.10 -16.71 7.54
C HIS A 378 2.56 -16.68 7.43
N LEU A 379 1.98 -16.30 6.29
CA LEU A 379 0.54 -16.24 6.08
C LEU A 379 0.08 -17.29 5.05
N ILE A 380 -0.92 -18.09 5.43
CA ILE A 380 -1.68 -18.95 4.53
C ILE A 380 -3.15 -18.53 4.60
N GLU A 381 -3.73 -18.12 3.49
CA GLU A 381 -5.16 -17.78 3.40
C GLU A 381 -5.93 -18.96 2.81
N VAL A 382 -6.77 -19.63 3.61
CA VAL A 382 -7.48 -20.85 3.22
C VAL A 382 -8.39 -20.63 2.01
N GLN A 383 -9.03 -19.48 1.93
CA GLN A 383 -9.85 -19.12 0.77
C GLN A 383 -9.02 -18.70 -0.45
N GLY A 384 -7.70 -18.65 -0.32
CA GLY A 384 -6.79 -18.07 -1.31
C GLY A 384 -6.76 -16.55 -1.25
N SER A 385 -5.57 -16.01 -1.40
CA SER A 385 -5.34 -14.56 -1.41
C SER A 385 -5.82 -13.91 -2.72
N ILE A 386 -5.90 -12.58 -2.74
CA ILE A 386 -6.18 -11.83 -3.98
C ILE A 386 -5.11 -12.13 -5.03
N GLU A 387 -3.85 -12.26 -4.60
CA GLU A 387 -2.74 -12.64 -5.48
C GLU A 387 -2.97 -14.01 -6.14
N SER A 388 -3.46 -15.00 -5.37
CA SER A 388 -3.80 -16.33 -5.90
C SER A 388 -4.92 -16.27 -6.94
N GLN A 389 -5.95 -15.46 -6.66
CA GLN A 389 -7.08 -15.30 -7.57
C GLN A 389 -6.68 -14.58 -8.86
N VAL A 390 -5.88 -13.52 -8.75
CA VAL A 390 -5.40 -12.76 -9.92
C VAL A 390 -4.40 -13.58 -10.74
N GLU A 391 -3.55 -14.40 -10.10
CA GLU A 391 -2.67 -15.34 -10.81
C GLU A 391 -3.49 -16.31 -11.68
N ALA A 392 -4.57 -16.87 -11.13
CA ALA A 392 -5.47 -17.77 -11.88
C ALA A 392 -6.26 -17.03 -12.97
N LEU A 393 -6.78 -15.83 -12.69
CA LEU A 393 -7.50 -14.99 -13.65
C LEU A 393 -6.65 -14.60 -14.85
N LEU A 394 -5.36 -14.32 -14.64
CA LEU A 394 -4.42 -13.88 -15.66
C LEU A 394 -3.49 -15.01 -16.11
N SER A 395 -3.89 -16.29 -15.91
CA SER A 395 -3.16 -17.43 -16.46
C SER A 395 -3.17 -17.40 -17.98
N ASP A 396 -2.17 -17.99 -18.61
CA ASP A 396 -2.06 -18.00 -20.07
C ASP A 396 -3.25 -18.69 -20.73
N GLU A 397 -3.80 -19.73 -20.10
CA GLU A 397 -5.00 -20.44 -20.56
C GLU A 397 -6.24 -19.51 -20.57
N MET A 398 -6.42 -18.70 -19.51
CA MET A 398 -7.51 -17.73 -19.44
C MET A 398 -7.35 -16.63 -20.47
N ILE A 399 -6.14 -16.08 -20.62
CA ILE A 399 -5.87 -15.01 -21.59
C ILE A 399 -6.03 -15.51 -23.03
N ASN A 400 -5.56 -16.72 -23.35
CA ASN A 400 -5.75 -17.32 -24.66
C ASN A 400 -7.23 -17.55 -24.99
N LYS A 401 -8.05 -17.89 -23.98
CA LYS A 401 -9.49 -18.13 -24.17
C LYS A 401 -10.30 -16.84 -24.26
N PHE A 402 -10.01 -15.87 -23.42
CA PHE A 402 -10.88 -14.71 -23.23
C PHE A 402 -10.34 -13.43 -23.88
N GLY A 403 -9.05 -13.31 -24.08
CA GLY A 403 -8.38 -12.15 -24.70
C GLY A 403 -7.60 -11.28 -23.71
N PRO A 404 -6.75 -10.36 -24.22
CA PRO A 404 -5.81 -9.59 -23.42
C PRO A 404 -6.37 -8.27 -22.85
N ARG A 405 -7.59 -7.86 -23.20
CA ARG A 405 -8.19 -6.59 -22.76
C ARG A 405 -9.20 -6.85 -21.64
N ILE A 406 -8.98 -6.23 -20.51
CA ILE A 406 -9.66 -6.53 -19.26
C ILE A 406 -10.47 -5.34 -18.79
N GLY A 407 -11.75 -5.55 -18.50
CA GLY A 407 -12.59 -4.65 -17.72
C GLY A 407 -12.66 -5.10 -16.26
N VAL A 408 -12.79 -4.17 -15.31
CA VAL A 408 -12.90 -4.49 -13.88
C VAL A 408 -14.04 -3.69 -13.25
N ILE A 409 -14.97 -4.39 -12.58
CA ILE A 409 -15.98 -3.75 -11.73
C ILE A 409 -15.84 -4.29 -10.30
N PHE A 410 -15.78 -3.39 -9.32
CA PHE A 410 -15.45 -3.74 -7.94
C PHE A 410 -16.18 -2.87 -6.90
N PRO A 411 -16.40 -3.35 -5.67
CA PRO A 411 -16.95 -2.54 -4.59
C PRO A 411 -15.93 -1.47 -4.13
N ASP A 412 -16.40 -0.26 -3.84
CA ASP A 412 -15.54 0.82 -3.31
C ASP A 412 -15.20 0.59 -1.83
N ASN A 413 -14.34 -0.38 -1.59
CA ASN A 413 -13.78 -0.74 -0.30
C ASN A 413 -12.31 -1.18 -0.45
N GLU A 414 -11.63 -1.49 0.67
CA GLU A 414 -10.22 -1.91 0.66
C GLU A 414 -10.00 -3.17 -0.19
N GLY A 415 -10.86 -4.17 -0.07
CA GLY A 415 -10.76 -5.42 -0.84
C GLY A 415 -10.92 -5.21 -2.35
N GLY A 416 -11.91 -4.41 -2.77
CA GLY A 416 -12.11 -4.08 -4.18
C GLY A 416 -10.92 -3.34 -4.78
N LYS A 417 -10.35 -2.38 -4.04
CA LYS A 417 -9.14 -1.64 -4.46
C LYS A 417 -7.94 -2.57 -4.57
N ALA A 418 -7.76 -3.49 -3.62
CA ALA A 418 -6.68 -4.46 -3.65
C ALA A 418 -6.74 -5.38 -4.89
N TYR A 419 -7.94 -5.78 -5.36
CA TYR A 419 -8.08 -6.50 -6.63
C TYR A 419 -7.62 -5.67 -7.82
N VAL A 420 -8.04 -4.41 -7.90
CA VAL A 420 -7.66 -3.52 -9.01
C VAL A 420 -6.15 -3.31 -9.05
N ASP A 421 -5.54 -3.03 -7.90
CA ASP A 421 -4.11 -2.80 -7.80
C ASP A 421 -3.32 -4.05 -8.22
N GLU A 422 -3.73 -5.24 -7.76
CA GLU A 422 -3.06 -6.49 -8.12
C GLU A 422 -3.26 -6.87 -9.59
N ILE A 423 -4.49 -6.68 -10.14
CA ILE A 423 -4.75 -6.90 -11.57
C ILE A 423 -3.87 -5.97 -12.41
N TRP A 424 -3.76 -4.69 -12.06
CA TRP A 424 -2.91 -3.76 -12.79
C TRP A 424 -1.43 -4.11 -12.70
N ARG A 425 -0.98 -4.47 -11.50
CA ARG A 425 0.41 -4.90 -11.28
C ARG A 425 0.78 -6.11 -12.15
N LYS A 426 -0.06 -7.14 -12.15
CA LYS A 426 0.17 -8.37 -12.95
C LYS A 426 -0.05 -8.15 -14.45
N ALA A 427 -1.07 -7.39 -14.83
CA ALA A 427 -1.35 -7.07 -16.23
C ALA A 427 -0.18 -6.32 -16.89
N SER A 428 0.42 -5.35 -16.19
CA SER A 428 1.60 -4.64 -16.70
C SER A 428 2.82 -5.55 -16.87
N GLN A 429 3.01 -6.55 -16.01
CA GLN A 429 4.09 -7.54 -16.16
C GLN A 429 3.89 -8.46 -17.38
N LYS A 430 2.64 -8.77 -17.73
CA LYS A 430 2.26 -9.65 -18.85
C LYS A 430 1.92 -8.91 -20.15
N SER A 431 2.11 -7.58 -20.20
CA SER A 431 1.74 -6.74 -21.36
C SER A 431 0.24 -6.79 -21.70
N LEU A 432 -0.63 -7.04 -20.73
CA LEU A 432 -2.08 -7.01 -20.86
C LEU A 432 -2.61 -5.58 -20.67
N LYS A 433 -3.84 -5.32 -21.12
CA LYS A 433 -4.45 -3.99 -21.03
C LYS A 433 -5.69 -4.01 -20.13
N VAL A 434 -5.67 -3.21 -19.09
CA VAL A 434 -6.87 -2.88 -18.31
C VAL A 434 -7.48 -1.63 -18.95
N THR A 435 -8.62 -1.79 -19.64
CA THR A 435 -9.19 -0.74 -20.50
C THR A 435 -10.35 -0.01 -19.85
N SER A 436 -11.10 -0.66 -18.95
CA SER A 436 -12.25 -0.07 -18.29
C SER A 436 -12.31 -0.48 -16.83
N VAL A 437 -12.50 0.49 -15.94
CA VAL A 437 -12.56 0.25 -14.48
C VAL A 437 -13.69 1.10 -13.88
N ALA A 438 -14.58 0.47 -13.11
CA ALA A 438 -15.61 1.18 -12.37
C ALA A 438 -15.83 0.57 -10.97
N SER A 439 -16.07 1.43 -9.98
CA SER A 439 -16.46 1.01 -8.64
C SER A 439 -17.95 1.22 -8.39
N PHE A 440 -18.51 0.44 -7.45
CA PHE A 440 -19.84 0.65 -6.94
C PHE A 440 -19.81 0.87 -5.42
N PRO A 441 -20.75 1.69 -4.86
CA PRO A 441 -20.81 1.94 -3.43
C PRO A 441 -21.13 0.65 -2.64
N LYS A 442 -20.54 0.53 -1.44
CA LYS A 442 -20.87 -0.57 -0.51
C LYS A 442 -22.37 -0.54 -0.17
N ASN A 443 -23.00 -1.71 -0.14
CA ASN A 443 -24.43 -1.89 0.15
C ASN A 443 -25.38 -1.23 -0.84
N THR A 444 -24.96 -1.01 -2.09
CA THR A 444 -25.86 -0.55 -3.13
C THR A 444 -26.78 -1.67 -3.61
N HIS A 445 -27.98 -1.30 -4.04
CA HIS A 445 -28.93 -2.16 -4.79
C HIS A 445 -29.19 -1.61 -6.18
N ASP A 446 -28.56 -0.50 -6.56
CA ASP A 446 -28.68 0.13 -7.87
C ASP A 446 -27.30 0.27 -8.53
N TYR A 447 -27.10 -0.47 -9.60
CA TYR A 447 -25.84 -0.52 -10.34
C TYR A 447 -25.86 0.28 -11.64
N ARG A 448 -26.92 1.04 -11.91
CA ARG A 448 -27.08 1.78 -13.20
C ARG A 448 -25.96 2.80 -13.40
N ASP A 449 -25.65 3.56 -12.38
CA ASP A 449 -24.56 4.54 -12.42
C ASP A 449 -23.19 3.91 -12.70
N THR A 450 -22.93 2.77 -12.07
CA THR A 450 -21.70 2.00 -12.28
C THR A 450 -21.63 1.43 -13.69
N ALA A 451 -22.72 0.84 -14.18
CA ALA A 451 -22.80 0.31 -15.53
C ALA A 451 -22.62 1.42 -16.59
N GLN A 452 -23.28 2.56 -16.42
CA GLN A 452 -23.12 3.71 -17.33
C GLN A 452 -21.68 4.25 -17.33
N LEU A 453 -21.05 4.37 -16.15
CA LEU A 453 -19.65 4.80 -16.05
C LEU A 453 -18.71 3.80 -16.74
N PHE A 454 -18.90 2.51 -16.47
CA PHE A 454 -18.09 1.43 -17.03
C PHE A 454 -18.19 1.34 -18.56
N LEU A 455 -19.38 1.55 -19.10
CA LEU A 455 -19.69 1.49 -20.53
C LEU A 455 -19.52 2.84 -21.26
N GLY A 456 -18.97 3.87 -20.60
CA GLY A 456 -18.76 5.19 -21.19
C GLY A 456 -20.04 5.97 -21.52
N LEU A 457 -21.15 5.66 -20.85
CA LEU A 457 -22.47 6.24 -21.12
C LEU A 457 -22.86 7.36 -20.14
N LYS A 458 -22.14 7.50 -19.02
CA LYS A 458 -22.50 8.46 -17.94
C LYS A 458 -22.34 9.91 -18.36
N TYR A 459 -21.41 10.22 -19.27
CA TYR A 459 -21.07 11.58 -19.70
C TYR A 459 -21.26 11.74 -21.21
N PRO A 460 -22.51 11.79 -21.72
CA PRO A 460 -22.77 11.81 -23.16
C PRO A 460 -22.25 13.07 -23.87
N ARG A 461 -22.04 14.17 -23.14
CA ARG A 461 -21.47 15.41 -23.73
C ARG A 461 -20.03 15.25 -24.14
N GLU A 462 -19.26 14.41 -23.47
CA GLU A 462 -17.85 14.14 -23.78
C GLU A 462 -17.71 13.30 -25.08
N ARG A 463 -18.79 12.63 -25.48
CA ARG A 463 -18.91 11.86 -26.73
C ARG A 463 -19.76 12.57 -27.79
N SER A 464 -19.89 13.90 -27.70
CA SER A 464 -20.77 14.68 -28.59
C SER A 464 -20.38 14.62 -30.07
N GLU A 465 -19.11 14.40 -30.38
CA GLU A 465 -18.64 14.23 -31.77
C GLU A 465 -19.12 12.89 -32.36
N GLU A 466 -19.09 11.81 -31.58
CA GLU A 466 -19.63 10.52 -32.00
C GLU A 466 -21.14 10.60 -32.25
N LEU A 467 -21.89 11.31 -31.41
CA LEU A 467 -23.32 11.57 -31.62
C LEU A 467 -23.59 12.29 -32.94
N LYS A 468 -22.79 13.29 -33.29
CA LYS A 468 -22.92 14.01 -34.56
C LYS A 468 -22.64 13.10 -35.76
N ILE A 469 -21.58 12.29 -35.71
CA ILE A 469 -21.22 11.35 -36.74
C ILE A 469 -22.35 10.32 -36.94
N LEU A 470 -22.92 9.81 -35.83
CA LEU A 470 -24.07 8.88 -35.90
C LEU A 470 -25.30 9.53 -36.48
N ASP A 471 -25.64 10.77 -36.10
CA ASP A 471 -26.76 11.54 -36.69
C ASP A 471 -26.54 11.79 -38.18
N ASP A 472 -25.33 12.10 -38.61
CA ASP A 472 -24.99 12.30 -40.02
C ASP A 472 -25.09 11.01 -40.83
N VAL A 473 -24.61 9.88 -40.32
CA VAL A 473 -24.73 8.55 -40.97
C VAL A 473 -26.18 8.12 -41.09
N TYR A 474 -26.97 8.26 -40.03
CA TYR A 474 -28.41 7.90 -40.06
C TYR A 474 -29.26 8.87 -40.88
N SER A 475 -28.83 10.12 -41.06
CA SER A 475 -29.52 11.07 -41.95
C SER A 475 -29.36 10.73 -43.44
N LEU A 476 -28.29 10.02 -43.80
CA LEU A 476 -27.99 9.55 -45.14
C LEU A 476 -28.78 8.26 -45.51
N GLU A 477 -29.14 7.45 -44.52
CA GLU A 477 -29.97 6.27 -44.70
C GLU A 477 -31.45 6.68 -44.63
N LYS A 478 -32.10 6.85 -45.79
CA LYS A 478 -33.54 7.21 -45.94
C LYS A 478 -34.52 6.16 -45.37
N THR A 479 -34.21 5.47 -44.31
CA THR A 479 -35.11 4.51 -43.67
C THR A 479 -35.73 5.14 -42.43
N SER A 480 -37.07 5.12 -42.39
CA SER A 480 -37.95 5.66 -41.35
C SER A 480 -37.87 4.95 -39.98
N ILE A 481 -36.69 4.48 -39.60
CA ILE A 481 -36.46 3.78 -38.34
C ILE A 481 -35.91 4.75 -37.30
N ARG A 482 -36.58 4.79 -36.16
CA ARG A 482 -36.30 5.60 -34.96
C ARG A 482 -34.88 6.11 -34.90
N ARG A 483 -34.72 7.43 -34.85
CA ARG A 483 -33.43 8.07 -34.44
C ARG A 483 -32.98 7.42 -33.15
N VAL A 484 -31.83 6.72 -33.20
CA VAL A 484 -31.17 6.20 -31.99
C VAL A 484 -30.59 7.40 -31.28
N GLN A 485 -31.32 7.91 -30.29
CA GLN A 485 -30.89 9.05 -29.47
C GLN A 485 -29.91 8.65 -28.38
N THR A 486 -29.44 7.41 -28.33
CA THR A 486 -28.58 6.88 -27.30
C THR A 486 -27.26 6.42 -27.90
N LEU A 487 -26.17 6.89 -27.31
CA LEU A 487 -24.83 6.41 -27.64
C LEU A 487 -24.70 4.91 -27.39
N PRO A 488 -24.03 4.16 -28.27
CA PRO A 488 -23.72 2.76 -28.03
C PRO A 488 -22.70 2.65 -26.86
N PRO A 489 -22.74 1.53 -26.12
CA PRO A 489 -21.72 1.28 -25.07
C PRO A 489 -20.33 1.14 -25.68
N VAL A 490 -19.30 1.61 -24.95
CA VAL A 490 -17.90 1.37 -25.29
C VAL A 490 -17.51 -0.01 -24.78
N LEU A 491 -17.19 -0.93 -25.69
CA LEU A 491 -16.81 -2.31 -25.41
C LEU A 491 -15.37 -2.55 -25.87
N ASP A 492 -14.43 -1.86 -25.25
CA ASP A 492 -12.99 -1.93 -25.57
C ASP A 492 -12.23 -3.01 -24.80
N PHE A 493 -12.96 -3.84 -24.05
CA PHE A 493 -12.47 -5.01 -23.30
C PHE A 493 -12.98 -6.32 -23.94
N ASP A 494 -12.27 -7.41 -23.72
CA ASP A 494 -12.63 -8.75 -24.19
C ASP A 494 -13.48 -9.51 -23.15
N TRP A 495 -13.27 -9.21 -21.87
CA TRP A 495 -13.99 -9.76 -20.73
C TRP A 495 -13.92 -8.82 -19.53
N VAL A 496 -14.79 -9.07 -18.54
CA VAL A 496 -14.91 -8.25 -17.34
C VAL A 496 -14.76 -9.11 -16.10
N PHE A 497 -13.83 -8.73 -15.23
CA PHE A 497 -13.77 -9.26 -13.87
C PHE A 497 -14.77 -8.51 -12.98
N LEU A 498 -15.65 -9.26 -12.34
CA LEU A 498 -16.59 -8.76 -11.35
C LEU A 498 -16.12 -9.19 -9.94
N ALA A 499 -15.51 -8.28 -9.19
CA ALA A 499 -15.14 -8.51 -7.78
C ALA A 499 -16.40 -8.41 -6.91
N THR A 500 -17.34 -9.34 -7.08
CA THR A 500 -18.68 -9.29 -6.49
C THR A 500 -19.05 -10.58 -5.77
N TYR A 501 -19.92 -10.44 -4.78
CA TYR A 501 -20.63 -11.59 -4.22
C TYR A 501 -21.76 -12.07 -5.18
N PRO A 502 -22.29 -13.30 -5.00
CA PRO A 502 -23.36 -13.83 -5.85
C PRO A 502 -24.60 -12.94 -5.97
N HIS A 503 -25.05 -12.33 -4.89
CA HIS A 503 -26.22 -11.47 -4.88
C HIS A 503 -26.02 -10.15 -5.64
N GLU A 504 -24.79 -9.61 -5.66
CA GLU A 504 -24.42 -8.43 -6.45
C GLU A 504 -24.34 -8.77 -7.94
N ALA A 505 -23.71 -9.90 -8.26
CA ALA A 505 -23.59 -10.38 -9.64
C ALA A 505 -24.97 -10.58 -10.31
N THR A 506 -25.96 -11.13 -9.60
CA THR A 506 -27.33 -11.33 -10.11
C THR A 506 -28.05 -10.02 -10.47
N GLN A 507 -27.62 -8.89 -9.95
CA GLN A 507 -28.17 -7.57 -10.25
C GLN A 507 -27.30 -6.81 -11.27
N LEU A 508 -25.98 -6.87 -11.13
CA LEU A 508 -25.06 -6.14 -11.98
C LEU A 508 -25.03 -6.66 -13.43
N ILE A 509 -25.02 -8.00 -13.62
CA ILE A 509 -24.97 -8.60 -14.96
C ILE A 509 -26.19 -8.19 -15.82
N PRO A 510 -27.43 -8.30 -15.33
CA PRO A 510 -28.58 -7.81 -16.08
C PRO A 510 -28.57 -6.30 -16.33
N THR A 511 -28.01 -5.51 -15.40
CA THR A 511 -27.87 -4.06 -15.56
C THR A 511 -26.93 -3.71 -16.72
N LEU A 512 -25.81 -4.44 -16.88
CA LEU A 512 -24.94 -4.29 -18.05
C LEU A 512 -25.69 -4.64 -19.34
N GLY A 513 -26.48 -5.73 -19.32
CA GLY A 513 -27.32 -6.13 -20.44
C GLY A 513 -28.39 -5.09 -20.81
N TYR A 514 -28.96 -4.38 -19.84
CA TYR A 514 -29.94 -3.31 -20.09
C TYR A 514 -29.35 -2.15 -20.92
N TYR A 515 -28.03 -1.92 -20.83
CA TYR A 515 -27.31 -0.95 -21.65
C TYR A 515 -26.65 -1.56 -22.90
N ASP A 516 -27.28 -2.58 -23.51
CA ASP A 516 -26.85 -3.26 -24.72
C ASP A 516 -25.48 -3.98 -24.65
N ALA A 517 -25.00 -4.25 -23.46
CA ALA A 517 -23.76 -4.99 -23.23
C ALA A 517 -24.04 -6.50 -22.98
N ASN A 518 -24.92 -7.11 -23.74
CA ASN A 518 -25.44 -8.48 -23.56
C ASN A 518 -24.45 -9.61 -23.89
N ARG A 519 -23.33 -9.31 -24.56
CA ARG A 519 -22.36 -10.33 -25.03
C ARG A 519 -21.05 -10.31 -24.23
N ILE A 520 -21.04 -9.61 -23.11
CA ILE A 520 -19.86 -9.52 -22.27
C ILE A 520 -19.63 -10.86 -21.58
N LYS A 521 -18.40 -11.36 -21.66
CA LYS A 521 -17.95 -12.49 -20.86
C LYS A 521 -17.62 -11.98 -19.46
N VAL A 522 -18.33 -12.47 -18.46
CA VAL A 522 -18.12 -12.07 -17.06
C VAL A 522 -17.40 -13.18 -16.31
N ILE A 523 -16.40 -12.79 -15.51
CA ILE A 523 -15.59 -13.70 -14.71
C ILE A 523 -15.63 -13.21 -13.27
N GLY A 524 -15.96 -14.07 -12.33
CA GLY A 524 -16.01 -13.76 -10.90
C GLY A 524 -14.89 -14.41 -10.09
N GLY A 525 -14.96 -14.21 -8.79
CA GLY A 525 -14.06 -14.84 -7.82
C GLY A 525 -14.62 -16.14 -7.20
N PRO A 526 -13.92 -16.71 -6.21
CA PRO A 526 -14.27 -18.00 -5.59
C PRO A 526 -15.66 -18.05 -4.96
N SER A 527 -16.19 -16.92 -4.50
CA SER A 527 -17.53 -16.83 -3.91
C SER A 527 -18.66 -17.21 -4.87
N TRP A 528 -18.36 -17.29 -6.19
CA TRP A 528 -19.34 -17.65 -7.21
C TRP A 528 -19.69 -19.15 -7.23
N VAL A 529 -18.97 -19.99 -6.51
CA VAL A 529 -19.43 -21.37 -6.19
C VAL A 529 -20.65 -21.29 -5.27
N SER A 530 -21.81 -21.03 -5.84
CA SER A 530 -23.01 -20.70 -5.10
C SER A 530 -24.24 -21.32 -5.72
N LYS A 531 -25.07 -21.97 -4.90
CA LYS A 531 -26.36 -22.53 -5.33
C LYS A 531 -27.28 -21.46 -5.92
N SER A 532 -27.19 -20.20 -5.48
CA SER A 532 -27.98 -19.09 -6.02
C SER A 532 -27.59 -18.76 -7.45
N LEU A 533 -26.30 -18.65 -7.76
CA LEU A 533 -25.83 -18.39 -9.13
C LEU A 533 -26.10 -19.58 -10.07
N VAL A 534 -25.95 -20.81 -9.59
CA VAL A 534 -26.29 -22.01 -10.35
C VAL A 534 -27.77 -21.99 -10.73
N LYS A 535 -28.67 -21.61 -9.81
CA LYS A 535 -30.10 -21.48 -10.05
C LYS A 535 -30.43 -20.38 -11.06
N GLU A 536 -29.77 -19.22 -10.93
CA GLU A 536 -30.00 -18.06 -11.79
C GLU A 536 -29.27 -18.12 -13.15
N GLN A 537 -28.40 -19.10 -13.35
CA GLN A 537 -27.58 -19.24 -14.57
C GLN A 537 -28.38 -19.18 -15.86
N LYS A 538 -29.62 -19.74 -15.88
CA LYS A 538 -30.48 -19.70 -17.06
C LYS A 538 -30.81 -18.28 -17.52
N ASN A 539 -30.90 -17.33 -16.59
CA ASN A 539 -31.20 -15.93 -16.83
C ASN A 539 -29.94 -15.10 -17.14
N LEU A 540 -28.79 -15.52 -16.61
CA LEU A 540 -27.53 -14.78 -16.65
C LEU A 540 -26.59 -15.23 -17.78
N GLY A 541 -26.88 -16.36 -18.43
CA GLY A 541 -25.97 -16.96 -19.39
C GLY A 541 -24.87 -17.80 -18.75
N THR A 542 -23.82 -18.13 -19.48
CA THR A 542 -22.66 -18.85 -18.94
C THR A 542 -21.84 -17.90 -18.10
N LEU A 543 -21.61 -18.28 -16.84
CA LEU A 543 -20.79 -17.54 -15.89
C LEU A 543 -19.44 -18.24 -15.73
N TYR A 544 -18.40 -17.46 -15.64
CA TYR A 544 -17.04 -17.97 -15.41
C TYR A 544 -16.52 -17.45 -14.07
N PHE A 545 -15.64 -18.20 -13.44
CA PHE A 545 -14.99 -17.77 -12.19
C PHE A 545 -13.69 -18.54 -11.94
N VAL A 546 -12.87 -18.04 -11.02
CA VAL A 546 -11.71 -18.78 -10.50
C VAL A 546 -12.02 -19.24 -9.08
N GLY A 547 -11.67 -20.48 -8.76
CA GLY A 547 -11.93 -21.04 -7.45
C GLY A 547 -11.64 -22.53 -7.34
N ASP A 548 -12.13 -23.12 -6.25
CA ASP A 548 -12.00 -24.54 -6.02
C ASP A 548 -13.02 -25.32 -6.85
N ASP A 549 -12.63 -26.50 -7.31
CA ASP A 549 -13.57 -27.47 -7.86
C ASP A 549 -14.21 -28.25 -6.70
N PRO A 550 -15.54 -28.22 -6.58
CA PRO A 550 -16.24 -29.03 -5.56
C PRO A 550 -15.98 -30.54 -5.68
N GLU A 551 -15.64 -31.04 -6.88
CA GLU A 551 -15.33 -32.45 -7.11
C GLU A 551 -13.95 -32.85 -6.59
N ASP A 552 -13.02 -31.92 -6.48
CA ASP A 552 -11.66 -32.17 -5.95
C ASP A 552 -11.62 -32.23 -4.41
N LEU A 553 -12.71 -31.89 -3.72
CA LEU A 553 -12.78 -31.95 -2.26
C LEU A 553 -12.58 -33.38 -1.75
N ASN A 554 -11.78 -33.54 -0.69
CA ASN A 554 -11.52 -34.82 -0.06
C ASN A 554 -12.81 -35.43 0.52
N GLN A 555 -13.43 -36.34 -0.24
CA GLN A 555 -14.71 -36.96 0.09
C GLN A 555 -14.64 -37.82 1.37
N GLU A 556 -13.50 -38.42 1.70
CA GLU A 556 -13.32 -39.19 2.91
C GLU A 556 -13.45 -38.31 4.15
N MET A 557 -12.77 -37.15 4.16
CA MET A 557 -12.85 -36.19 5.27
C MET A 557 -14.26 -35.62 5.42
N LEU A 558 -14.96 -35.34 4.32
CA LEU A 558 -16.34 -34.86 4.33
C LEU A 558 -17.32 -35.93 4.80
N ALA A 559 -17.11 -37.21 4.46
CA ALA A 559 -17.90 -38.32 4.93
C ALA A 559 -17.74 -38.50 6.45
N LYS A 560 -16.53 -38.39 6.98
CA LYS A 560 -16.26 -38.43 8.41
C LYS A 560 -16.91 -37.28 9.17
N PHE A 561 -16.88 -36.06 8.62
CA PHE A 561 -17.65 -34.96 9.21
C PHE A 561 -19.14 -35.30 9.32
N ARG A 562 -19.73 -35.85 8.25
CA ARG A 562 -21.13 -36.27 8.26
C ARG A 562 -21.42 -37.39 9.23
N GLU A 563 -20.50 -38.33 9.42
CA GLU A 563 -20.59 -39.39 10.40
C GLU A 563 -20.64 -38.84 11.85
N ILE A 564 -19.76 -37.86 12.14
CA ILE A 564 -19.66 -37.28 13.49
C ILE A 564 -20.85 -36.37 13.82
N TYR A 565 -21.29 -35.53 12.88
CA TYR A 565 -22.28 -34.47 13.15
C TYR A 565 -23.66 -34.73 12.57
N GLY A 566 -23.88 -35.85 11.85
CA GLY A 566 -25.17 -36.22 11.23
C GLY A 566 -25.66 -35.31 10.10
N LYS A 567 -24.84 -34.37 9.63
CA LYS A 567 -25.16 -33.43 8.59
C LYS A 567 -23.92 -33.19 7.68
N PRO A 568 -24.12 -32.79 6.41
CA PRO A 568 -23.00 -32.41 5.55
C PRO A 568 -22.29 -31.16 6.11
N ALA A 569 -20.97 -31.07 5.88
CA ALA A 569 -20.20 -29.88 6.20
C ALA A 569 -20.65 -28.70 5.34
N GLY A 570 -20.88 -27.56 5.96
CA GLY A 570 -21.09 -26.28 5.28
C GLY A 570 -19.76 -25.58 4.97
N LEU A 571 -19.82 -24.41 4.33
CA LEU A 571 -18.63 -23.68 3.91
C LEU A 571 -17.66 -23.40 5.07
N ILE A 572 -18.16 -22.96 6.21
CA ILE A 572 -17.33 -22.59 7.38
C ILE A 572 -16.68 -23.82 8.00
N GLU A 573 -17.42 -24.92 8.09
CA GLU A 573 -16.90 -26.20 8.55
C GLU A 573 -15.79 -26.72 7.61
N ILE A 574 -15.96 -26.57 6.29
CA ILE A 574 -14.95 -26.93 5.28
C ILE A 574 -13.69 -26.06 5.44
N LEU A 575 -13.83 -24.75 5.66
CA LEU A 575 -12.68 -23.87 5.91
C LEU A 575 -11.87 -24.31 7.15
N GLY A 576 -12.54 -24.63 8.24
CA GLY A 576 -11.88 -25.13 9.46
C GLY A 576 -11.14 -26.45 9.23
N LEU A 577 -11.78 -27.35 8.47
CA LEU A 577 -11.22 -28.66 8.11
C LEU A 577 -10.01 -28.53 7.18
N ASP A 578 -10.07 -27.63 6.19
CA ASP A 578 -8.97 -27.32 5.28
C ASP A 578 -7.79 -26.65 6.00
N ALA A 579 -8.08 -25.70 6.91
CA ALA A 579 -7.05 -25.07 7.73
C ALA A 579 -6.30 -26.12 8.59
N MET A 580 -7.00 -27.07 9.19
CA MET A 580 -6.39 -28.13 9.97
C MET A 580 -5.54 -29.08 9.09
N LYS A 581 -6.01 -29.37 7.86
CA LYS A 581 -5.26 -30.17 6.90
C LYS A 581 -3.95 -29.47 6.50
N LEU A 582 -3.99 -28.18 6.23
CA LEU A 582 -2.80 -27.37 5.92
C LEU A 582 -1.83 -27.30 7.11
N GLY A 583 -2.36 -27.12 8.33
CA GLY A 583 -1.56 -27.19 9.56
C GLY A 583 -0.87 -28.54 9.76
N ALA A 584 -1.57 -29.64 9.48
CA ALA A 584 -1.01 -30.98 9.54
C ALA A 584 0.12 -31.18 8.50
N GLU A 585 -0.04 -30.68 7.28
CA GLU A 585 1.00 -30.70 6.25
C GLU A 585 2.24 -29.89 6.68
N ALA A 586 2.02 -28.73 7.32
CA ALA A 586 3.09 -27.91 7.87
C ALA A 586 3.85 -28.64 9.00
N LEU A 587 3.15 -29.33 9.91
CA LEU A 587 3.76 -30.16 10.95
C LEU A 587 4.55 -31.32 10.35
N HIS A 588 4.01 -31.99 9.33
CA HIS A 588 4.69 -33.07 8.65
C HIS A 588 5.95 -32.60 7.93
N ALA A 589 5.87 -31.46 7.24
CA ALA A 589 7.00 -30.84 6.55
C ALA A 589 8.12 -30.44 7.49
N SER A 590 7.78 -29.96 8.68
CA SER A 590 8.75 -29.48 9.65
C SER A 590 9.54 -30.62 10.32
N GLY A 591 8.91 -31.78 10.55
CA GLY A 591 9.50 -32.87 11.33
C GLY A 591 9.92 -32.40 12.74
N ASP A 592 10.98 -32.99 13.26
CA ASP A 592 11.56 -32.62 14.56
C ASP A 592 12.36 -31.32 14.43
N VAL A 593 11.82 -30.21 14.91
CA VAL A 593 12.49 -28.90 14.96
C VAL A 593 12.41 -28.31 16.37
N LYS A 594 13.41 -27.50 16.74
CA LYS A 594 13.50 -26.91 18.08
C LYS A 594 13.13 -25.42 18.09
N GLY A 595 13.12 -24.80 16.96
CA GLY A 595 12.92 -23.36 16.83
C GLY A 595 11.98 -22.97 15.69
N ARG A 596 11.41 -21.79 15.82
CA ARG A 596 10.44 -21.25 14.87
C ARG A 596 11.03 -21.01 13.47
N ASP A 597 12.28 -20.54 13.42
CA ASP A 597 12.97 -20.29 12.14
C ASP A 597 13.25 -21.59 11.38
N GLU A 598 13.59 -22.66 12.12
CA GLU A 598 13.79 -23.98 11.52
C GLU A 598 12.47 -24.55 11.00
N PHE A 599 11.37 -24.38 11.78
CA PHE A 599 10.02 -24.74 11.37
C PHE A 599 9.63 -24.06 10.06
N ASP A 600 9.75 -22.75 10.02
CA ASP A 600 9.42 -21.95 8.85
C ASP A 600 10.30 -22.29 7.64
N SER A 601 11.61 -22.41 7.85
CA SER A 601 12.56 -22.75 6.77
C SER A 601 12.27 -24.10 6.14
N LYS A 602 11.91 -25.13 6.94
CA LYS A 602 11.56 -26.45 6.42
C LYS A 602 10.27 -26.45 5.62
N ILE A 603 9.23 -25.75 6.10
CA ILE A 603 7.96 -25.63 5.38
C ILE A 603 8.19 -24.94 4.03
N LYS A 604 8.94 -23.84 4.01
CA LYS A 604 9.28 -23.13 2.76
C LYS A 604 10.12 -23.98 1.82
N SER A 605 11.08 -24.75 2.34
CA SER A 605 11.93 -25.61 1.51
C SER A 605 11.15 -26.75 0.83
N GLN A 606 10.05 -27.22 1.44
CA GLN A 606 9.10 -28.13 0.81
C GLN A 606 8.36 -27.44 -0.36
N GLY A 607 8.11 -26.15 -0.25
CA GLY A 607 7.55 -25.31 -1.29
C GLY A 607 6.07 -25.53 -1.58
N LYS A 608 5.45 -26.61 -1.08
CA LYS A 608 4.05 -26.96 -1.34
C LYS A 608 3.39 -27.54 -0.10
N LEU A 609 2.13 -27.17 0.12
CA LEU A 609 1.26 -27.72 1.15
C LEU A 609 -0.06 -28.16 0.51
N LYS A 610 -0.54 -29.35 0.84
CA LYS A 610 -1.76 -29.91 0.26
C LYS A 610 -2.94 -29.71 1.20
N GLY A 611 -3.96 -28.99 0.73
CA GLY A 611 -5.23 -28.82 1.39
C GLY A 611 -6.26 -29.91 1.06
N LEU A 612 -7.54 -29.58 1.25
CA LEU A 612 -8.67 -30.50 0.98
C LEU A 612 -8.95 -30.67 -0.51
N SER A 613 -8.87 -29.60 -1.29
CA SER A 613 -9.23 -29.59 -2.71
C SER A 613 -8.03 -29.33 -3.61
N THR A 614 -7.03 -28.61 -3.12
CA THR A 614 -5.93 -28.10 -3.92
C THR A 614 -4.65 -27.98 -3.09
N GLU A 615 -3.61 -27.43 -3.69
CA GLU A 615 -2.33 -27.16 -3.04
C GLU A 615 -2.04 -25.67 -2.94
N TRP A 616 -1.21 -25.29 -1.97
CA TRP A 616 -0.58 -23.98 -1.84
C TRP A 616 0.88 -24.10 -2.19
N GLU A 617 1.37 -23.19 -3.02
CA GLU A 617 2.77 -23.10 -3.43
C GLU A 617 3.41 -21.84 -2.85
N TYR A 618 4.61 -21.97 -2.28
CA TYR A 618 5.39 -20.83 -1.82
C TYR A 618 6.14 -20.21 -2.99
N LYS A 619 5.76 -18.99 -3.36
CA LYS A 619 6.33 -18.28 -4.51
C LYS A 619 6.41 -16.78 -4.23
N ASP A 620 7.53 -16.15 -4.58
CA ASP A 620 7.76 -14.71 -4.44
C ASP A 620 7.47 -14.17 -3.00
N GLY A 621 7.81 -14.96 -1.97
CA GLY A 621 7.66 -14.59 -0.57
C GLY A 621 6.26 -14.76 0.02
N VAL A 622 5.32 -15.35 -0.72
CA VAL A 622 3.93 -15.59 -0.28
C VAL A 622 3.46 -17.00 -0.60
N TRP A 623 2.50 -17.50 0.15
CA TRP A 623 1.80 -18.75 -0.16
C TRP A 623 0.64 -18.47 -1.10
N LEU A 624 0.68 -19.04 -2.29
CA LEU A 624 -0.35 -18.91 -3.32
C LEU A 624 -1.15 -20.20 -3.43
N LYS A 625 -2.47 -20.09 -3.27
CA LYS A 625 -3.41 -21.19 -3.51
C LYS A 625 -3.53 -21.43 -5.01
N HIS A 626 -3.38 -22.67 -5.44
CA HIS A 626 -3.71 -23.04 -6.82
C HIS A 626 -5.23 -23.04 -7.01
N MET A 627 -5.72 -22.29 -8.00
CA MET A 627 -7.15 -22.16 -8.28
C MET A 627 -7.47 -22.62 -9.69
N ASN A 628 -8.61 -23.30 -9.83
CA ASN A 628 -9.11 -23.74 -11.13
C ASN A 628 -9.90 -22.62 -11.80
N ALA A 629 -9.84 -22.58 -13.13
CA ALA A 629 -10.78 -21.84 -13.94
C ALA A 629 -12.08 -22.67 -14.10
N MET A 630 -13.20 -22.11 -13.70
CA MET A 630 -14.48 -22.78 -13.58
C MET A 630 -15.55 -22.10 -14.44
N ALA A 631 -16.59 -22.83 -14.77
CA ALA A 631 -17.79 -22.28 -15.41
C ALA A 631 -19.07 -22.80 -14.75
N ILE A 632 -20.09 -21.96 -14.67
CA ILE A 632 -21.46 -22.36 -14.35
C ILE A 632 -22.22 -22.38 -15.68
N THR A 633 -22.57 -23.56 -16.11
CA THR A 633 -23.30 -23.78 -17.37
C THR A 633 -24.26 -24.95 -17.22
N ARG A 634 -25.45 -24.86 -17.87
CA ARG A 634 -26.50 -25.89 -17.81
C ARG A 634 -26.92 -26.29 -16.39
N GLY A 635 -26.77 -25.37 -15.42
CA GLY A 635 -27.09 -25.62 -14.01
C GLY A 635 -26.05 -26.42 -13.23
N GLU A 636 -24.85 -26.56 -13.76
CA GLU A 636 -23.72 -27.29 -13.15
C GLU A 636 -22.47 -26.42 -13.10
N VAL A 637 -21.63 -26.71 -12.12
CA VAL A 637 -20.28 -26.13 -11.99
C VAL A 637 -19.30 -27.11 -12.61
N VAL A 638 -18.51 -26.66 -13.59
CA VAL A 638 -17.58 -27.51 -14.33
C VAL A 638 -16.22 -26.84 -14.49
N LYS A 639 -15.13 -27.62 -14.56
CA LYS A 639 -13.81 -27.10 -14.94
C LYS A 639 -13.83 -26.56 -16.36
N LEU A 640 -13.24 -25.39 -16.57
CA LEU A 640 -13.16 -24.75 -17.88
C LEU A 640 -12.11 -25.39 -18.77
N PHE A 641 -11.02 -25.86 -18.14
CA PHE A 641 -9.93 -26.59 -18.79
C PHE A 641 -9.82 -27.98 -18.17
N LYS A 642 -9.69 -29.00 -18.99
CA LYS A 642 -9.43 -30.36 -18.51
C LYS A 642 -7.93 -30.47 -18.19
N SER A 643 -7.57 -31.09 -17.07
CA SER A 643 -6.17 -31.41 -16.80
C SER A 643 -5.66 -32.42 -17.84
N GLU A 644 -4.46 -32.18 -18.40
CA GLU A 644 -3.82 -33.11 -19.34
C GLU A 644 -3.41 -34.47 -18.71
N ALA A 645 -3.67 -34.67 -17.43
CA ALA A 645 -3.27 -35.87 -16.67
C ALA A 645 -4.10 -37.14 -16.99
N ASN A 646 -5.04 -37.11 -17.94
CA ASN A 646 -5.84 -38.24 -18.38
C ASN A 646 -5.84 -38.46 -19.90
N GLN A 647 -4.71 -38.25 -20.55
CA GLN A 647 -4.45 -38.79 -21.89
C GLN A 647 -3.34 -39.84 -21.89
#